data_8d50e116083de206ffed00c8bd10afbf
#
_entry.id   8d50e116083de206ffed00c8bd10afbf
#
_cell.length_a   1.000
_cell.length_b   1.000
_cell.length_c   1.000
_cell.angle_alpha   90.00
_cell.angle_beta   90.00
_cell.angle_gamma   90.00
#
_symmetry.space_group_name_H-M   'P 1'
#
loop_
_entity.id
_entity.type
_entity.pdbx_description
1 polymer ?
#
loop_
_entity_poly.entity_id
_entity_poly.type
_entity_poly.pdbx_seq_one_letter_code
_entity_poly.pdbx_strand_id
1 'polypeptide(L)'
;MKKTSILFVCAFAQCMSVYAQTSEDTILIQGRDIPEVLIIAKVEQPADTRRKLSNEQLNRENTGQNLPFLLQNTPSFLATSDDGLGIGYTYFRVRGTDHTRINMTVNDVPLNDAESQTVFWVNMTDMASSLTNLTLQRGVGTSTNGSSSFGASLNMSTLPTQKMLNDSARAHVRLQFNGGMYNTFREMVSAQVQFPRNWRIEARLSKVNSDGYLYRAKSDLFSYYGSVGYYGKATNITFSAFGGMETTYMAWDGVTAENLLTDRRYNPAGEYTNANGDIAYYPRQNDNYKQQHFQINLVQKLAPQWVLNATLHYTHGGGYYEQMKANKKYSAFGLPNYEPNDSTVIKKSNFIRYKYLDNHYYGGIFSINYRSEPADLTIGGAGSHYMGDHWGLVTDDLYQTVTAEEFYRSNGVKAEGNIYAKANWRIINKQKRKLTLYGDLQYRYVYYHIGGINDEDLQPLTATRHYHFFNPKAGITYEDHGHQVYFNFAIANREPSRKNFTEAGEHDIPLPEKLYDYELGYTYSGERWRVGANLYYMDYKNQLVLTGKYSDTGAYLTRNVAKSHRMGIELTGLWMPTSWFQWSANLTLSRNKIPNYTDWVSIYDADWNEIRQDEINFGTVTIAFSPSVIFSNTFTFDYAGFRADVQTIAVSKQYLDNTMSEEAILKPYTVTNVTMHYTLPLPAKWPTIQLMAQANNLFNSAYESNGGNWMCQFEDGNRYYSPWYYAQAGINVHAGFVVQW
;
A
#
# COMPACT_ATOMS: atom_id res chain seq x y z
N MET A 1 -24.57 -5.99 19.83
CA MET A 1 -24.13 -5.37 18.58
C MET A 1 -24.57 -6.08 17.30
N LYS A 2 -24.73 -7.41 17.26
CA LYS A 2 -25.16 -8.15 16.04
C LYS A 2 -26.58 -7.84 15.54
N LYS A 3 -27.49 -7.34 16.37
CA LYS A 3 -28.89 -7.02 15.96
C LYS A 3 -29.08 -5.60 15.43
N THR A 4 -28.13 -4.70 15.67
CA THR A 4 -28.26 -3.27 15.28
C THR A 4 -27.83 -3.03 13.83
N SER A 5 -26.87 -3.80 13.31
CA SER A 5 -26.37 -3.66 11.93
C SER A 5 -27.44 -4.05 10.89
N ILE A 6 -28.19 -5.12 11.13
CA ILE A 6 -29.25 -5.57 10.21
C ILE A 6 -30.42 -4.58 10.17
N LEU A 7 -30.74 -3.93 11.29
CA LEU A 7 -31.81 -2.92 11.34
C LEU A 7 -31.46 -1.65 10.56
N PHE A 8 -30.17 -1.25 10.55
CA PHE A 8 -29.73 -0.06 9.83
C PHE A 8 -29.75 -0.26 8.29
N VAL A 9 -29.40 -1.46 7.83
CA VAL A 9 -29.46 -1.83 6.41
C VAL A 9 -30.94 -1.88 5.93
N CYS A 10 -31.84 -2.43 6.73
CA CYS A 10 -33.27 -2.47 6.39
C CYS A 10 -33.92 -1.08 6.40
N ALA A 11 -33.54 -0.20 7.34
CA ALA A 11 -34.06 1.18 7.39
C ALA A 11 -33.58 2.02 6.20
N PHE A 12 -32.34 1.85 5.76
CA PHE A 12 -31.82 2.56 4.58
C PHE A 12 -32.47 2.08 3.28
N ALA A 13 -32.70 0.76 3.16
CA ALA A 13 -33.43 0.18 2.02
C ALA A 13 -34.90 0.62 1.97
N GLN A 14 -35.56 0.77 3.11
CA GLN A 14 -36.96 1.24 3.16
C GLN A 14 -37.09 2.74 2.81
N CYS A 15 -36.14 3.59 3.19
CA CYS A 15 -36.16 5.01 2.79
C CYS A 15 -35.96 5.21 1.27
N MET A 16 -35.24 4.30 0.60
CA MET A 16 -35.03 4.38 -0.85
C MET A 16 -36.21 3.81 -1.67
N SER A 17 -36.96 2.84 -1.13
CA SER A 17 -38.11 2.24 -1.82
C SER A 17 -39.31 3.18 -1.98
N VAL A 18 -39.43 4.23 -1.16
CA VAL A 18 -40.49 5.24 -1.27
C VAL A 18 -40.30 6.21 -2.44
N TYR A 19 -39.04 6.38 -2.94
CA TYR A 19 -38.76 7.26 -4.08
C TYR A 19 -38.78 6.55 -5.45
N ALA A 20 -38.80 5.23 -5.49
CA ALA A 20 -38.79 4.47 -6.73
C ALA A 20 -40.20 4.20 -7.34
N GLN A 21 -41.29 4.62 -6.69
CA GLN A 21 -42.67 4.28 -7.06
C GLN A 21 -43.50 5.43 -7.67
N THR A 22 -42.95 6.54 -8.12
CA THR A 22 -43.72 7.55 -8.82
C THR A 22 -43.07 8.00 -10.11
N SER A 23 -43.41 7.43 -11.22
CA SER A 23 -43.89 8.10 -12.44
C SER A 23 -43.89 7.17 -13.66
N GLU A 24 -45.02 6.56 -13.95
CA GLU A 24 -45.44 6.30 -15.33
C GLU A 24 -45.88 7.67 -15.87
N ASP A 25 -45.01 8.38 -16.53
CA ASP A 25 -45.30 9.36 -17.54
C ASP A 25 -44.28 9.23 -18.63
N THR A 26 -44.67 8.57 -19.72
CA THR A 26 -43.92 8.42 -20.94
C THR A 26 -43.85 9.79 -21.63
N ILE A 27 -42.94 10.63 -21.23
CA ILE A 27 -42.51 11.76 -22.06
C ILE A 27 -41.37 11.22 -22.92
N LEU A 28 -41.65 11.02 -24.19
CA LEU A 28 -40.66 10.91 -25.25
C LEU A 28 -39.79 12.18 -25.24
N ILE A 29 -38.73 12.17 -24.45
CA ILE A 29 -37.70 13.16 -24.55
C ILE A 29 -36.88 12.78 -25.78
N GLN A 30 -37.11 13.47 -26.89
CA GLN A 30 -36.19 13.56 -28.01
C GLN A 30 -34.78 13.69 -27.44
N GLY A 31 -33.85 12.86 -27.94
CA GLY A 31 -32.47 12.78 -27.50
C GLY A 31 -31.84 14.16 -27.28
N ARG A 32 -31.86 14.64 -26.08
CA ARG A 32 -30.95 15.69 -25.65
C ARG A 32 -29.59 15.02 -25.57
N ASP A 33 -28.68 15.46 -26.44
CA ASP A 33 -27.26 15.18 -26.30
C ASP A 33 -26.88 15.43 -24.84
N ILE A 34 -26.56 14.37 -24.12
CA ILE A 34 -26.00 14.47 -22.78
C ILE A 34 -24.71 15.25 -22.95
N PRO A 35 -24.54 16.39 -22.25
CA PRO A 35 -23.36 17.22 -22.45
C PRO A 35 -22.12 16.36 -22.23
N GLU A 36 -21.19 16.41 -23.20
CA GLU A 36 -19.90 15.77 -23.09
C GLU A 36 -19.21 16.27 -21.82
N VAL A 37 -19.18 15.43 -20.79
CA VAL A 37 -18.55 15.77 -19.50
C VAL A 37 -17.06 15.74 -19.71
N LEU A 38 -16.40 16.79 -19.26
CA LEU A 38 -14.97 16.97 -19.40
C LEU A 38 -14.21 16.02 -18.47
N ILE A 39 -13.99 14.79 -18.91
CA ILE A 39 -13.05 13.87 -18.25
C ILE A 39 -11.72 13.99 -18.98
N ILE A 40 -10.73 14.53 -18.26
CA ILE A 40 -9.41 14.68 -18.82
C ILE A 40 -8.61 13.44 -18.51
N ALA A 41 -8.30 12.69 -19.55
CA ALA A 41 -7.18 11.77 -19.45
C ALA A 41 -5.91 12.61 -19.29
N LYS A 42 -5.16 12.38 -18.21
CA LYS A 42 -3.85 13.01 -18.01
C LYS A 42 -2.95 12.69 -19.20
N VAL A 43 -2.03 13.62 -19.48
CA VAL A 43 -0.93 13.33 -20.41
C VAL A 43 -0.09 12.24 -19.78
N GLU A 44 -0.26 11.01 -20.25
CA GLU A 44 0.42 9.83 -19.71
C GLU A 44 1.78 9.66 -20.41
N GLN A 45 2.73 9.09 -19.68
CA GLN A 45 3.99 8.63 -20.26
C GLN A 45 3.67 7.51 -21.27
N PRO A 46 4.23 7.52 -22.48
CA PRO A 46 3.90 6.53 -23.50
C PRO A 46 4.45 5.11 -23.26
N ALA A 47 4.80 4.76 -22.04
CA ALA A 47 5.40 3.47 -21.70
C ALA A 47 4.38 2.47 -21.13
N ASP A 48 4.54 1.19 -21.43
CA ASP A 48 3.62 0.12 -21.01
C ASP A 48 4.08 -0.65 -19.73
N THR A 49 4.70 0.05 -18.78
CA THR A 49 5.01 -0.50 -17.45
C THR A 49 3.83 -0.42 -16.50
N ARG A 50 2.65 -0.05 -17.00
CA ARG A 50 1.44 0.19 -16.21
C ARG A 50 0.50 -1.01 -16.20
N ARG A 51 -0.05 -1.32 -15.02
CA ARG A 51 -1.24 -2.15 -14.88
C ARG A 51 -2.41 -1.27 -14.50
N LYS A 52 -3.48 -1.32 -15.29
CA LYS A 52 -4.73 -0.60 -15.02
C LYS A 52 -5.80 -1.60 -14.62
N LEU A 53 -6.55 -1.30 -13.56
CA LEU A 53 -7.75 -2.02 -13.15
C LEU A 53 -8.94 -1.07 -13.22
N SER A 54 -9.98 -1.49 -13.92
CA SER A 54 -11.25 -0.76 -13.98
C SER A 54 -12.10 -1.01 -12.73
N ASN A 55 -13.12 -0.19 -12.51
CA ASN A 55 -14.12 -0.39 -11.44
C ASN A 55 -14.73 -1.79 -11.48
N GLU A 56 -15.06 -2.32 -12.65
CA GLU A 56 -15.63 -3.66 -12.81
C GLU A 56 -14.65 -4.75 -12.35
N GLN A 57 -13.36 -4.63 -12.70
CA GLN A 57 -12.32 -5.55 -12.26
C GLN A 57 -12.08 -5.46 -10.76
N LEU A 58 -11.95 -4.24 -10.22
CA LEU A 58 -11.77 -4.00 -8.78
C LEU A 58 -12.92 -4.59 -7.97
N ASN A 59 -14.15 -4.34 -8.37
CA ASN A 59 -15.33 -4.86 -7.69
C ASN A 59 -15.46 -6.38 -7.77
N ARG A 60 -15.02 -7.00 -8.86
CA ARG A 60 -15.03 -8.45 -9.04
C ARG A 60 -13.96 -9.13 -8.21
N GLU A 61 -12.74 -8.60 -8.21
CA GLU A 61 -11.59 -9.20 -7.53
C GLU A 61 -11.58 -8.91 -6.01
N ASN A 62 -12.39 -7.95 -5.54
CA ASN A 62 -12.41 -7.53 -4.15
C ASN A 62 -13.26 -8.47 -3.27
N THR A 63 -12.60 -9.41 -2.62
CA THR A 63 -13.20 -10.40 -1.69
C THR A 63 -13.11 -10.00 -0.22
N GLY A 64 -12.45 -8.88 0.11
CA GLY A 64 -12.26 -8.35 1.47
C GLY A 64 -10.82 -8.30 1.93
N GLN A 65 -9.89 -8.87 1.16
CA GLN A 65 -8.45 -8.66 1.39
C GLN A 65 -8.06 -7.21 1.06
N ASN A 66 -7.01 -6.73 1.68
CA ASN A 66 -6.48 -5.39 1.42
C ASN A 66 -6.00 -5.24 -0.04
N LEU A 67 -6.07 -4.01 -0.54
CA LEU A 67 -5.82 -3.66 -1.94
C LEU A 67 -4.53 -4.25 -2.55
N PRO A 68 -3.39 -4.40 -1.84
CA PRO A 68 -2.21 -5.05 -2.40
C PRO A 68 -2.46 -6.45 -2.97
N PHE A 69 -3.38 -7.23 -2.39
CA PHE A 69 -3.67 -8.58 -2.86
C PHE A 69 -4.38 -8.61 -4.22
N LEU A 70 -5.09 -7.55 -4.61
CA LEU A 70 -5.70 -7.40 -5.94
C LEU A 70 -4.66 -7.17 -7.06
N LEU A 71 -3.42 -6.82 -6.69
CA LEU A 71 -2.34 -6.48 -7.62
C LEU A 71 -1.35 -7.63 -7.87
N GLN A 72 -1.51 -8.77 -7.23
CA GLN A 72 -0.56 -9.91 -7.28
C GLN A 72 -0.28 -10.44 -8.70
N ASN A 73 -1.20 -10.27 -9.65
CA ASN A 73 -0.96 -10.63 -11.05
C ASN A 73 -0.24 -9.52 -11.85
N THR A 74 0.61 -8.74 -11.20
CA THR A 74 1.46 -7.71 -11.84
C THR A 74 2.90 -8.20 -11.88
N PRO A 75 3.64 -8.01 -12.97
CA PRO A 75 5.07 -8.35 -13.01
C PRO A 75 5.85 -7.71 -11.87
N SER A 76 6.80 -8.43 -11.30
CA SER A 76 7.68 -7.95 -10.22
C SER A 76 6.98 -7.52 -8.93
N PHE A 77 5.72 -7.91 -8.72
CA PHE A 77 4.91 -7.50 -7.57
C PHE A 77 4.80 -8.63 -6.54
N LEU A 78 4.98 -8.30 -5.27
CA LEU A 78 4.75 -9.21 -4.13
C LEU A 78 3.97 -8.52 -3.04
N ALA A 79 2.84 -9.10 -2.63
CA ALA A 79 2.11 -8.70 -1.42
C ALA A 79 2.51 -9.60 -0.24
N THR A 80 2.52 -9.01 0.96
CA THR A 80 2.81 -9.70 2.22
C THR A 80 1.79 -9.30 3.28
N SER A 81 1.58 -10.16 4.28
CA SER A 81 0.63 -9.95 5.36
C SER A 81 1.20 -10.45 6.67
N ASP A 82 1.03 -9.68 7.75
CA ASP A 82 1.48 -10.05 9.08
C ASP A 82 0.46 -10.99 9.77
N ASP A 83 -0.83 -10.81 9.50
CA ASP A 83 -1.91 -11.66 10.03
C ASP A 83 -2.06 -13.01 9.31
N GLY A 84 -1.36 -13.19 8.18
CA GLY A 84 -1.38 -14.38 7.35
C GLY A 84 -2.58 -14.56 6.44
N LEU A 85 -3.57 -13.62 6.42
CA LEU A 85 -4.78 -13.66 5.58
C LEU A 85 -4.90 -12.48 4.61
N GLY A 86 -4.13 -11.42 4.80
CA GLY A 86 -4.19 -10.20 3.98
C GLY A 86 -5.30 -9.24 4.37
N ILE A 87 -5.75 -9.24 5.64
CA ILE A 87 -6.81 -8.37 6.17
C ILE A 87 -6.25 -7.37 7.17
N GLY A 88 -5.34 -7.80 8.06
CA GLY A 88 -4.61 -6.95 8.97
C GLY A 88 -3.52 -6.12 8.26
N TYR A 89 -2.37 -5.96 8.89
CA TYR A 89 -1.24 -5.25 8.29
C TYR A 89 -0.75 -5.95 7.04
N THR A 90 -0.70 -5.20 5.94
CA THR A 90 -0.28 -5.70 4.62
C THR A 90 0.66 -4.71 3.96
N TYR A 91 1.64 -5.25 3.25
CA TYR A 91 2.64 -4.49 2.52
C TYR A 91 2.83 -5.06 1.13
N PHE A 92 3.55 -4.35 0.28
CA PHE A 92 3.93 -4.87 -1.02
C PHE A 92 5.27 -4.32 -1.49
N ARG A 93 5.89 -5.03 -2.42
CA ARG A 93 7.13 -4.67 -3.09
C ARG A 93 6.96 -4.72 -4.59
N VAL A 94 7.64 -3.81 -5.29
CA VAL A 94 7.72 -3.79 -6.76
C VAL A 94 9.18 -3.80 -7.16
N ARG A 95 9.61 -4.79 -7.96
CA ARG A 95 11.03 -4.99 -8.33
C ARG A 95 11.95 -5.09 -7.09
N GLY A 96 11.43 -5.65 -5.98
CA GLY A 96 12.12 -5.70 -4.69
C GLY A 96 12.22 -4.37 -3.97
N THR A 97 11.69 -3.27 -4.51
CA THR A 97 11.59 -1.97 -3.85
C THR A 97 10.41 -2.00 -2.89
N ASP A 98 10.63 -1.63 -1.64
CA ASP A 98 9.61 -1.67 -0.59
C ASP A 98 8.59 -0.52 -0.72
N HIS A 99 7.47 -0.66 0.00
CA HIS A 99 6.32 0.25 -0.04
C HIS A 99 6.65 1.69 0.35
N THR A 100 7.70 1.95 1.15
CA THR A 100 8.10 3.31 1.52
C THR A 100 8.67 4.11 0.34
N ARG A 101 9.04 3.44 -0.74
CA ARG A 101 9.57 4.00 -2.00
C ARG A 101 8.54 4.01 -3.12
N ILE A 102 7.29 3.68 -2.81
CA ILE A 102 6.19 3.63 -3.76
C ILE A 102 5.24 4.77 -3.45
N ASN A 103 5.12 5.72 -4.37
CA ASN A 103 4.20 6.83 -4.20
C ASN A 103 2.76 6.37 -4.49
N MET A 104 1.85 6.66 -3.56
CA MET A 104 0.43 6.28 -3.65
C MET A 104 -0.43 7.53 -3.58
N THR A 105 -1.42 7.63 -4.49
CA THR A 105 -2.30 8.79 -4.54
C THR A 105 -3.76 8.37 -4.66
N VAL A 106 -4.66 9.19 -4.10
CA VAL A 106 -6.11 9.16 -4.37
C VAL A 106 -6.52 10.49 -4.96
N ASN A 107 -7.02 10.49 -6.21
CA ASN A 107 -7.37 11.72 -6.95
C ASN A 107 -6.20 12.72 -7.01
N ASP A 108 -4.98 12.22 -7.22
CA ASP A 108 -3.70 12.94 -7.25
C ASP A 108 -3.14 13.39 -5.90
N VAL A 109 -3.93 13.33 -4.83
CA VAL A 109 -3.50 13.67 -3.48
C VAL A 109 -2.63 12.53 -2.93
N PRO A 110 -1.41 12.82 -2.41
CA PRO A 110 -0.57 11.83 -1.75
C PRO A 110 -1.29 11.17 -0.58
N LEU A 111 -1.23 9.84 -0.53
CA LEU A 111 -1.82 9.01 0.53
C LEU A 111 -0.76 8.53 1.52
N ASN A 112 0.52 8.44 1.06
CA ASN A 112 1.61 8.09 1.95
C ASN A 112 1.69 9.08 3.12
N ASP A 113 1.78 8.56 4.32
CA ASP A 113 2.09 9.36 5.49
C ASP A 113 3.41 10.12 5.30
N ALA A 114 3.48 11.37 5.73
CA ALA A 114 4.61 12.23 5.42
C ALA A 114 5.89 11.86 6.17
N GLU A 115 5.80 11.25 7.34
CA GLU A 115 6.93 10.84 8.18
C GLU A 115 7.38 9.41 7.88
N SER A 116 6.46 8.43 7.89
CA SER A 116 6.76 7.02 7.63
C SER A 116 6.92 6.70 6.14
N GLN A 117 6.38 7.56 5.26
CA GLN A 117 6.39 7.43 3.80
C GLN A 117 5.68 6.15 3.29
N THR A 118 4.79 5.59 4.09
CA THR A 118 4.00 4.39 3.75
C THR A 118 2.50 4.65 3.79
N VAL A 119 1.73 3.69 3.32
CA VAL A 119 0.27 3.60 3.49
C VAL A 119 -0.03 2.38 4.34
N PHE A 120 -0.72 2.58 5.44
CA PHE A 120 -1.26 1.50 6.26
C PHE A 120 -2.65 1.11 5.72
N TRP A 121 -2.74 -0.04 5.05
CA TRP A 121 -3.95 -0.46 4.36
C TRP A 121 -5.11 -0.79 5.30
N VAL A 122 -4.82 -1.09 6.56
CA VAL A 122 -5.83 -1.24 7.62
C VAL A 122 -6.65 0.03 7.82
N ASN A 123 -6.05 1.22 7.62
CA ASN A 123 -6.73 2.52 7.68
C ASN A 123 -7.55 2.82 6.41
N MET A 124 -7.32 2.06 5.33
CA MET A 124 -7.95 2.22 4.02
C MET A 124 -8.77 0.99 3.63
N THR A 125 -9.36 0.33 4.63
CA THR A 125 -10.15 -0.89 4.48
C THR A 125 -11.18 -0.75 3.37
N ASP A 126 -11.26 -1.76 2.50
CA ASP A 126 -12.22 -1.84 1.40
C ASP A 126 -12.23 -0.62 0.46
N MET A 127 -11.10 0.10 0.37
CA MET A 127 -10.98 1.25 -0.53
C MET A 127 -11.28 0.88 -2.00
N ALA A 128 -10.94 -0.33 -2.41
CA ALA A 128 -11.20 -0.85 -3.74
C ALA A 128 -12.66 -0.71 -4.19
N SER A 129 -13.62 -0.81 -3.25
CA SER A 129 -15.06 -0.65 -3.52
C SER A 129 -15.49 0.78 -3.88
N SER A 130 -14.65 1.78 -3.60
CA SER A 130 -14.90 3.19 -3.95
C SER A 130 -14.11 3.65 -5.18
N LEU A 131 -13.20 2.83 -5.71
CA LEU A 131 -12.36 3.22 -6.82
C LEU A 131 -13.08 3.07 -8.16
N THR A 132 -12.96 4.08 -9.00
CA THR A 132 -13.38 4.03 -10.41
C THR A 132 -12.29 3.46 -11.31
N ASN A 133 -11.03 3.66 -10.94
CA ASN A 133 -9.87 3.03 -11.56
C ASN A 133 -8.66 3.04 -10.61
N LEU A 134 -7.72 2.15 -10.93
CA LEU A 134 -6.44 2.05 -10.27
C LEU A 134 -5.36 1.82 -11.32
N THR A 135 -4.23 2.51 -11.21
CA THR A 135 -3.08 2.32 -12.09
C THR A 135 -1.82 2.15 -11.25
N LEU A 136 -1.19 0.99 -11.35
CA LEU A 136 0.16 0.76 -10.85
C LEU A 136 1.16 0.94 -12.00
N GLN A 137 2.09 1.87 -11.84
CA GLN A 137 3.23 2.08 -12.72
C GLN A 137 4.50 1.60 -12.04
N ARG A 138 5.24 0.67 -12.67
CA ARG A 138 6.54 0.20 -12.21
C ARG A 138 7.64 1.15 -12.67
N GLY A 139 8.74 1.26 -11.91
CA GLY A 139 9.81 2.23 -12.15
C GLY A 139 9.43 3.67 -11.79
N VAL A 140 10.29 4.61 -12.16
CA VAL A 140 10.06 6.03 -11.89
C VAL A 140 8.89 6.56 -12.72
N GLY A 141 7.82 6.92 -12.05
CA GLY A 141 6.64 7.49 -12.69
C GLY A 141 6.80 8.93 -13.15
N THR A 142 5.80 9.43 -13.88
CA THR A 142 5.73 10.84 -14.29
C THR A 142 5.50 11.76 -13.09
N SER A 143 5.86 13.04 -13.21
CA SER A 143 5.68 14.04 -12.14
C SER A 143 4.22 14.27 -11.74
N THR A 144 3.25 13.92 -12.59
CA THR A 144 1.81 13.93 -12.26
C THR A 144 1.38 12.76 -11.36
N ASN A 145 2.23 11.74 -11.16
CA ASN A 145 1.95 10.64 -10.24
C ASN A 145 2.27 11.00 -8.77
N GLY A 146 2.63 12.24 -8.50
CA GLY A 146 3.01 12.75 -7.19
C GLY A 146 4.48 13.13 -7.09
N SER A 147 4.80 13.91 -6.09
CA SER A 147 6.13 14.50 -5.90
C SER A 147 7.19 13.47 -5.54
N SER A 148 6.81 12.37 -4.91
CA SER A 148 7.69 11.32 -4.36
C SER A 148 7.76 10.06 -5.22
N SER A 149 7.36 10.09 -6.50
CA SER A 149 7.44 8.93 -7.38
C SER A 149 8.90 8.48 -7.56
N PHE A 150 9.26 7.35 -6.97
CA PHE A 150 10.64 6.84 -6.91
C PHE A 150 10.75 5.43 -7.50
N GLY A 151 10.41 4.36 -6.75
CA GLY A 151 10.53 2.98 -7.23
C GLY A 151 9.33 2.47 -8.03
N ALA A 152 8.15 2.98 -7.71
CA ALA A 152 6.89 2.75 -8.41
C ALA A 152 5.87 3.83 -8.01
N SER A 153 4.70 3.85 -8.68
CA SER A 153 3.57 4.67 -8.25
C SER A 153 2.24 3.94 -8.42
N LEU A 154 1.37 4.08 -7.41
CA LEU A 154 0.02 3.55 -7.38
C LEU A 154 -0.98 4.71 -7.37
N ASN A 155 -1.65 4.93 -8.48
CA ASN A 155 -2.60 6.02 -8.62
C ASN A 155 -4.02 5.46 -8.60
N MET A 156 -4.83 5.95 -7.69
CA MET A 156 -6.21 5.57 -7.45
C MET A 156 -7.13 6.74 -7.77
N SER A 157 -8.30 6.47 -8.34
CA SER A 157 -9.30 7.50 -8.57
C SER A 157 -10.66 7.06 -8.06
N THR A 158 -11.35 7.96 -7.37
CA THR A 158 -12.75 7.82 -6.98
C THR A 158 -13.67 8.70 -7.84
N LEU A 159 -13.09 9.57 -8.70
CA LEU A 159 -13.85 10.45 -9.56
C LEU A 159 -14.57 9.65 -10.66
N PRO A 160 -15.85 9.96 -10.94
CA PRO A 160 -16.63 9.19 -11.90
C PRO A 160 -16.05 9.25 -13.31
N THR A 161 -16.11 8.13 -14.01
CA THR A 161 -15.75 8.05 -15.43
C THR A 161 -16.88 8.56 -16.30
N GLN A 162 -16.59 8.90 -17.59
CA GLN A 162 -17.61 9.32 -18.54
C GLN A 162 -18.73 8.27 -18.70
N LYS A 163 -18.37 6.98 -18.71
CA LYS A 163 -19.35 5.87 -18.76
C LYS A 163 -20.33 5.95 -17.58
N MET A 164 -19.83 6.22 -16.36
CA MET A 164 -20.67 6.32 -15.17
C MET A 164 -21.56 7.58 -15.17
N LEU A 165 -21.12 8.66 -15.78
CA LEU A 165 -21.88 9.91 -15.88
C LEU A 165 -22.92 9.85 -16.99
N ASN A 166 -22.71 9.06 -18.03
CA ASN A 166 -23.63 8.83 -19.14
C ASN A 166 -24.60 7.66 -18.88
N ASP A 167 -24.51 7.03 -17.71
CA ASP A 167 -25.42 5.95 -17.35
C ASP A 167 -26.87 6.47 -17.29
N SER A 168 -27.78 5.75 -17.94
CA SER A 168 -29.21 6.08 -17.95
C SER A 168 -29.90 5.80 -16.63
N ALA A 169 -29.36 4.91 -15.81
CA ALA A 169 -29.87 4.62 -14.49
C ALA A 169 -29.58 5.78 -13.54
N ARG A 170 -30.61 6.31 -12.90
CA ARG A 170 -30.51 7.44 -11.99
C ARG A 170 -30.01 7.07 -10.60
N ALA A 171 -30.12 5.82 -10.21
CA ALA A 171 -29.69 5.32 -8.92
C ALA A 171 -29.14 3.90 -9.05
N HIS A 172 -28.08 3.64 -8.30
CA HIS A 172 -27.51 2.32 -8.11
C HIS A 172 -27.35 2.06 -6.62
N VAL A 173 -27.77 0.90 -6.17
CA VAL A 173 -27.54 0.42 -4.81
C VAL A 173 -26.83 -0.92 -4.91
N ARG A 174 -25.78 -1.10 -4.14
CA ARG A 174 -25.03 -2.35 -4.09
C ARG A 174 -24.87 -2.77 -2.63
N LEU A 175 -25.25 -4.03 -2.37
CA LEU A 175 -25.02 -4.71 -1.11
C LEU A 175 -24.04 -5.85 -1.38
N GLN A 176 -23.05 -6.02 -0.53
CA GLN A 176 -22.12 -7.15 -0.62
C GLN A 176 -21.89 -7.72 0.76
N PHE A 177 -21.96 -9.04 0.83
CA PHE A 177 -21.64 -9.81 2.02
C PHE A 177 -20.66 -10.92 1.64
N ASN A 178 -19.61 -11.09 2.42
CA ASN A 178 -18.65 -12.18 2.33
C ASN A 178 -18.43 -12.77 3.73
N GLY A 179 -18.37 -14.08 3.82
CA GLY A 179 -18.01 -14.80 5.03
C GLY A 179 -17.01 -15.90 4.73
N GLY A 180 -16.13 -16.23 5.67
CA GLY A 180 -15.11 -17.24 5.44
C GLY A 180 -14.46 -17.77 6.70
N MET A 181 -13.42 -18.57 6.50
CA MET A 181 -12.63 -19.14 7.58
C MET A 181 -12.02 -18.04 8.46
N TYR A 182 -11.59 -18.40 9.66
CA TYR A 182 -11.04 -17.50 10.67
C TYR A 182 -12.00 -16.38 11.08
N ASN A 183 -13.31 -16.67 11.15
CA ASN A 183 -14.37 -15.71 11.47
C ASN A 183 -14.27 -14.42 10.63
N THR A 184 -13.87 -14.56 9.37
CA THR A 184 -13.74 -13.45 8.45
C THR A 184 -15.10 -13.08 7.88
N PHE A 185 -15.53 -11.83 8.07
CA PHE A 185 -16.78 -11.28 7.54
C PHE A 185 -16.51 -9.91 6.94
N ARG A 186 -17.11 -9.67 5.78
CA ARG A 186 -17.17 -8.35 5.15
C ARG A 186 -18.59 -8.01 4.81
N GLU A 187 -19.02 -6.83 5.22
CA GLU A 187 -20.34 -6.26 4.95
C GLU A 187 -20.14 -4.89 4.29
N MET A 188 -20.73 -4.66 3.13
CA MET A 188 -20.62 -3.39 2.40
C MET A 188 -21.98 -2.99 1.83
N VAL A 189 -22.31 -1.72 2.00
CA VAL A 189 -23.42 -1.06 1.33
C VAL A 189 -22.89 0.18 0.61
N SER A 190 -23.26 0.35 -0.65
CA SER A 190 -23.04 1.58 -1.39
C SER A 190 -24.29 2.00 -2.15
N ALA A 191 -24.45 3.30 -2.25
CA ALA A 191 -25.52 3.94 -3.00
C ALA A 191 -24.96 5.11 -3.81
N GLN A 192 -25.46 5.24 -5.03
CA GLN A 192 -25.14 6.30 -5.95
C GLN A 192 -26.42 6.82 -6.56
N VAL A 193 -26.58 8.13 -6.59
CA VAL A 193 -27.75 8.80 -7.17
C VAL A 193 -27.33 9.95 -8.05
N GLN A 194 -27.86 9.98 -9.27
CA GLN A 194 -27.68 11.09 -10.21
C GLN A 194 -28.94 11.94 -10.25
N PHE A 195 -28.79 13.19 -9.87
CA PHE A 195 -29.86 14.18 -9.82
C PHE A 195 -29.94 15.00 -11.11
N PRO A 196 -31.10 15.66 -11.38
CA PRO A 196 -31.19 16.66 -12.42
C PRO A 196 -30.15 17.76 -12.29
N ARG A 197 -29.80 18.45 -13.37
CA ARG A 197 -28.82 19.53 -13.41
C ARG A 197 -27.41 19.10 -13.10
N ASN A 198 -27.04 17.84 -13.44
CA ASN A 198 -25.69 17.29 -13.40
C ASN A 198 -25.10 17.10 -11.99
N TRP A 199 -25.92 16.96 -10.98
CA TRP A 199 -25.48 16.60 -9.63
C TRP A 199 -25.44 15.10 -9.44
N ARG A 200 -24.43 14.62 -8.71
CA ARG A 200 -24.28 13.23 -8.31
C ARG A 200 -23.87 13.14 -6.85
N ILE A 201 -24.47 12.20 -6.14
CA ILE A 201 -24.11 11.86 -4.76
C ILE A 201 -23.76 10.39 -4.72
N GLU A 202 -22.72 10.03 -3.99
CA GLU A 202 -22.29 8.66 -3.75
C GLU A 202 -21.92 8.48 -2.28
N ALA A 203 -22.30 7.33 -1.71
CA ALA A 203 -21.95 6.96 -0.35
C ALA A 203 -21.64 5.45 -0.26
N ARG A 204 -20.69 5.07 0.58
CA ARG A 204 -20.36 3.69 0.91
C ARG A 204 -20.02 3.56 2.39
N LEU A 205 -20.48 2.48 3.00
CA LEU A 205 -20.06 2.02 4.32
C LEU A 205 -19.59 0.58 4.19
N SER A 206 -18.52 0.24 4.87
CA SER A 206 -17.98 -1.11 4.88
C SER A 206 -17.44 -1.48 6.25
N LYS A 207 -17.64 -2.72 6.62
CA LYS A 207 -17.12 -3.35 7.85
C LYS A 207 -16.42 -4.64 7.47
N VAL A 208 -15.20 -4.83 7.99
CA VAL A 208 -14.44 -6.08 7.84
C VAL A 208 -13.98 -6.53 9.22
N ASN A 209 -14.25 -7.78 9.55
CA ASN A 209 -13.80 -8.43 10.78
C ASN A 209 -13.09 -9.74 10.43
N SER A 210 -12.04 -10.08 11.14
CA SER A 210 -11.33 -11.36 11.04
C SER A 210 -10.62 -11.68 12.36
N ASP A 211 -10.49 -12.96 12.67
CA ASP A 211 -9.62 -13.39 13.79
C ASP A 211 -8.14 -13.52 13.36
N GLY A 212 -7.85 -13.41 12.03
CA GLY A 212 -6.53 -13.65 11.47
C GLY A 212 -6.15 -15.13 11.43
N TYR A 213 -5.10 -15.47 10.67
CA TYR A 213 -4.55 -16.82 10.67
C TYR A 213 -3.77 -17.11 11.95
N LEU A 214 -2.91 -16.17 12.38
CA LEU A 214 -2.17 -16.30 13.63
C LEU A 214 -3.12 -16.18 14.83
N TYR A 215 -2.78 -16.80 15.94
CA TYR A 215 -3.56 -16.65 17.17
C TYR A 215 -3.59 -15.18 17.60
N ARG A 216 -4.77 -14.72 18.01
CA ARG A 216 -5.02 -13.34 18.48
C ARG A 216 -4.82 -12.23 17.44
N ALA A 217 -4.46 -12.53 16.18
CA ALA A 217 -4.28 -11.53 15.12
C ALA A 217 -5.61 -10.93 14.62
N LYS A 218 -6.49 -10.57 15.55
CA LYS A 218 -7.83 -10.06 15.27
C LYS A 218 -7.79 -8.68 14.64
N SER A 219 -8.60 -8.48 13.60
CA SER A 219 -8.85 -7.17 12.96
C SER A 219 -10.32 -6.82 13.02
N ASP A 220 -10.62 -5.60 13.43
CA ASP A 220 -11.95 -4.98 13.45
C ASP A 220 -11.84 -3.64 12.70
N LEU A 221 -12.29 -3.60 11.44
CA LEU A 221 -12.02 -2.52 10.51
C LEU A 221 -13.34 -1.94 10.01
N PHE A 222 -13.49 -0.62 10.07
CA PHE A 222 -14.62 0.11 9.50
C PHE A 222 -14.13 1.19 8.55
N SER A 223 -14.83 1.39 7.44
CA SER A 223 -14.54 2.47 6.51
C SER A 223 -15.79 3.07 5.89
N TYR A 224 -15.64 4.32 5.46
CA TYR A 224 -16.69 5.06 4.78
C TYR A 224 -16.11 5.84 3.58
N TYR A 225 -16.98 6.13 2.63
CA TYR A 225 -16.76 7.05 1.52
C TYR A 225 -18.03 7.83 1.25
N GLY A 226 -17.91 9.12 0.99
CA GLY A 226 -19.00 9.98 0.58
C GLY A 226 -18.50 11.01 -0.42
N SER A 227 -19.26 11.28 -1.48
CA SER A 227 -18.98 12.37 -2.40
C SER A 227 -20.23 13.06 -2.90
N VAL A 228 -20.09 14.36 -3.16
CA VAL A 228 -21.07 15.19 -3.82
C VAL A 228 -20.37 15.94 -4.95
N GLY A 229 -20.88 15.82 -6.17
CA GLY A 229 -20.25 16.43 -7.33
C GLY A 229 -21.25 17.09 -8.28
N TYR A 230 -20.81 18.17 -8.90
CA TYR A 230 -21.44 18.81 -10.05
C TYR A 230 -20.59 18.55 -11.30
N TYR A 231 -21.21 18.05 -12.37
CA TYR A 231 -20.52 17.64 -13.61
C TYR A 231 -21.10 18.34 -14.83
N GLY A 232 -20.67 19.58 -15.05
CA GLY A 232 -21.10 20.41 -16.16
C GLY A 232 -20.25 20.28 -17.42
N LYS A 233 -20.62 21.02 -18.46
CA LYS A 233 -19.90 21.01 -19.75
C LYS A 233 -18.48 21.59 -19.67
N ALA A 234 -18.26 22.55 -18.80
CA ALA A 234 -16.98 23.25 -18.66
C ALA A 234 -16.38 23.13 -17.27
N THR A 235 -17.20 22.82 -16.25
CA THR A 235 -16.80 22.83 -14.85
C THR A 235 -17.28 21.55 -14.18
N ASN A 236 -16.35 20.79 -13.56
CA ASN A 236 -16.65 19.71 -12.65
C ASN A 236 -16.08 20.07 -11.28
N ILE A 237 -16.89 19.97 -10.24
CA ILE A 237 -16.45 20.16 -8.87
C ILE A 237 -16.93 18.96 -8.07
N THR A 238 -16.04 18.32 -7.33
CA THR A 238 -16.36 17.18 -6.48
C THR A 238 -15.79 17.40 -5.09
N PHE A 239 -16.64 17.37 -4.08
CA PHE A 239 -16.23 17.21 -2.68
C PHE A 239 -16.27 15.73 -2.34
N SER A 240 -15.22 15.21 -1.72
CA SER A 240 -15.14 13.83 -1.24
C SER A 240 -14.67 13.80 0.21
N ALA A 241 -15.27 12.93 1.01
CA ALA A 241 -14.87 12.61 2.37
C ALA A 241 -14.79 11.09 2.51
N PHE A 242 -13.66 10.56 2.96
CA PHE A 242 -13.48 9.13 3.16
C PHE A 242 -12.50 8.87 4.30
N GLY A 243 -12.54 7.66 4.83
CA GLY A 243 -11.65 7.29 5.91
C GLY A 243 -11.95 5.91 6.48
N GLY A 244 -11.17 5.54 7.48
CA GLY A 244 -11.30 4.30 8.20
C GLY A 244 -10.99 4.43 9.69
N MET A 245 -11.42 3.42 10.42
CA MET A 245 -11.08 3.18 11.82
C MET A 245 -10.68 1.72 11.95
N GLU A 246 -9.61 1.47 12.66
CA GLU A 246 -9.14 0.14 12.96
C GLU A 246 -8.99 -0.10 14.46
N THR A 247 -9.17 -1.37 14.85
CA THR A 247 -8.64 -1.97 16.05
C THR A 247 -8.06 -3.32 15.63
N THR A 248 -6.74 -3.43 15.67
CA THR A 248 -6.03 -4.66 15.30
C THR A 248 -5.21 -5.16 16.47
N TYR A 249 -5.30 -6.47 16.79
CA TYR A 249 -4.36 -7.08 17.71
C TYR A 249 -3.02 -7.27 16.98
N MET A 250 -1.92 -6.95 17.63
CA MET A 250 -0.59 -6.96 17.02
C MET A 250 -0.15 -8.37 16.61
N ALA A 251 0.46 -8.45 15.43
CA ALA A 251 1.09 -9.66 14.90
C ALA A 251 2.45 -9.32 14.26
N TRP A 252 3.17 -8.34 14.85
CA TRP A 252 4.35 -7.69 14.26
C TRP A 252 5.67 -8.39 14.58
N ASP A 253 5.67 -9.27 15.58
CA ASP A 253 6.92 -9.81 16.13
C ASP A 253 7.45 -11.00 15.31
N GLY A 254 6.58 -11.63 14.50
CA GLY A 254 6.93 -12.84 13.76
C GLY A 254 7.21 -14.04 14.67
N VAL A 255 7.61 -15.16 14.09
CA VAL A 255 7.92 -16.40 14.82
C VAL A 255 9.26 -16.98 14.41
N THR A 256 9.94 -17.68 15.33
CA THR A 256 11.20 -18.37 15.04
C THR A 256 11.01 -19.56 14.11
N ALA A 257 12.10 -20.06 13.53
CA ALA A 257 12.06 -21.27 12.71
C ALA A 257 11.54 -22.49 13.49
N GLU A 258 11.82 -22.58 14.78
CA GLU A 258 11.33 -23.64 15.67
C GLU A 258 9.81 -23.57 15.84
N ASN A 259 9.27 -22.38 16.09
CA ASN A 259 7.82 -22.16 16.20
C ASN A 259 7.09 -22.51 14.89
N LEU A 260 7.70 -22.24 13.73
CA LEU A 260 7.10 -22.65 12.44
C LEU A 260 6.93 -24.17 12.31
N LEU A 261 7.79 -24.98 12.94
CA LEU A 261 7.71 -26.42 12.90
C LEU A 261 6.72 -26.99 13.91
N THR A 262 6.58 -26.35 15.08
CA THR A 262 5.75 -26.80 16.20
C THR A 262 4.34 -26.23 16.16
N ASP A 263 4.21 -24.92 15.93
CA ASP A 263 2.94 -24.20 15.86
C ASP A 263 3.03 -22.97 14.95
N ARG A 264 2.70 -23.14 13.68
CA ARG A 264 2.73 -22.07 12.66
C ARG A 264 1.79 -20.90 12.94
N ARG A 265 0.83 -21.07 13.84
CA ARG A 265 -0.14 -20.02 14.21
C ARG A 265 0.28 -19.24 15.45
N TYR A 266 1.39 -19.59 16.05
CA TYR A 266 1.88 -18.91 17.23
C TYR A 266 2.08 -17.40 16.97
N ASN A 267 1.67 -16.59 17.94
CA ASN A 267 1.86 -15.14 17.94
C ASN A 267 2.42 -14.73 19.30
N PRO A 268 3.68 -14.29 19.39
CA PRO A 268 4.31 -13.90 20.64
C PRO A 268 3.82 -12.56 21.20
N ALA A 269 3.09 -11.77 20.41
CA ALA A 269 2.65 -10.45 20.83
C ALA A 269 1.80 -10.50 22.11
N GLY A 270 2.19 -9.67 23.08
CA GLY A 270 1.52 -9.58 24.38
C GLY A 270 1.82 -10.72 25.35
N GLU A 271 2.78 -11.61 25.05
CA GLU A 271 3.18 -12.69 25.95
C GLU A 271 3.91 -12.14 27.17
N TYR A 272 3.57 -12.68 28.34
CA TYR A 272 4.25 -12.39 29.60
C TYR A 272 4.07 -13.56 30.57
N THR A 273 4.95 -13.62 31.56
CA THR A 273 4.82 -14.57 32.68
C THR A 273 3.98 -13.91 33.78
N ASN A 274 2.89 -14.56 34.17
CA ASN A 274 2.01 -14.09 35.26
C ASN A 274 2.61 -14.33 36.65
N ALA A 275 1.93 -13.88 37.68
CA ALA A 275 2.38 -14.04 39.09
C ALA A 275 2.53 -15.51 39.55
N ASN A 276 1.88 -16.45 38.87
CA ASN A 276 1.95 -17.89 39.18
C ASN A 276 3.11 -18.59 38.44
N GLY A 277 3.82 -17.86 37.53
CA GLY A 277 4.85 -18.43 36.66
C GLY A 277 4.34 -19.00 35.35
N ASP A 278 3.04 -18.85 35.01
CA ASP A 278 2.45 -19.36 33.80
C ASP A 278 2.58 -18.33 32.66
N ILE A 279 2.68 -18.82 31.41
CA ILE A 279 2.60 -17.98 30.23
C ILE A 279 1.17 -17.46 30.06
N ALA A 280 1.05 -16.16 29.93
CA ALA A 280 -0.21 -15.44 29.72
C ALA A 280 -0.05 -14.44 28.57
N TYR A 281 -1.17 -13.98 28.02
CA TYR A 281 -1.20 -13.03 26.92
C TYR A 281 -2.05 -11.82 27.25
N TYR A 282 -1.49 -10.63 27.02
CA TYR A 282 -2.20 -9.39 27.28
C TYR A 282 -3.33 -9.20 26.25
N PRO A 283 -4.59 -9.07 26.68
CA PRO A 283 -5.74 -9.12 25.77
C PRO A 283 -5.91 -7.84 24.93
N ARG A 284 -5.25 -6.74 25.29
CA ARG A 284 -5.33 -5.44 24.62
C ARG A 284 -4.01 -5.04 23.95
N GLN A 285 -3.22 -5.99 23.45
CA GLN A 285 -2.05 -5.73 22.62
C GLN A 285 -2.51 -5.22 21.24
N ASN A 286 -3.11 -4.03 21.21
CA ASN A 286 -3.86 -3.52 20.07
C ASN A 286 -3.25 -2.24 19.51
N ASP A 287 -3.37 -2.09 18.16
CA ASP A 287 -3.34 -0.81 17.50
C ASP A 287 -4.75 -0.29 17.29
N ASN A 288 -4.97 0.98 17.56
CA ASN A 288 -6.23 1.69 17.38
C ASN A 288 -5.96 2.99 16.66
N TYR A 289 -6.39 3.10 15.42
CA TYR A 289 -6.15 4.28 14.61
C TYR A 289 -7.38 4.69 13.81
N LYS A 290 -7.51 5.99 13.58
CA LYS A 290 -8.55 6.59 12.77
C LYS A 290 -7.91 7.56 11.78
N GLN A 291 -8.26 7.43 10.50
CA GLN A 291 -7.81 8.35 9.46
C GLN A 291 -8.99 8.88 8.66
N GLN A 292 -8.97 10.18 8.38
CA GLN A 292 -10.03 10.90 7.66
C GLN A 292 -9.40 11.78 6.58
N HIS A 293 -9.97 11.73 5.38
CA HIS A 293 -9.52 12.49 4.23
C HIS A 293 -10.67 13.33 3.67
N PHE A 294 -10.39 14.58 3.37
CA PHE A 294 -11.31 15.51 2.72
C PHE A 294 -10.64 16.10 1.49
N GLN A 295 -11.34 16.09 0.36
CA GLN A 295 -10.81 16.59 -0.90
C GLN A 295 -11.86 17.44 -1.62
N ILE A 296 -11.41 18.54 -2.25
CA ILE A 296 -12.20 19.31 -3.21
C ILE A 296 -11.45 19.27 -4.54
N ASN A 297 -12.03 18.61 -5.53
CA ASN A 297 -11.45 18.48 -6.87
C ASN A 297 -12.19 19.39 -7.84
N LEU A 298 -11.47 20.24 -8.56
CA LEU A 298 -11.95 21.10 -9.64
C LEU A 298 -11.33 20.68 -10.96
N VAL A 299 -12.16 20.49 -11.98
CA VAL A 299 -11.75 20.40 -13.36
C VAL A 299 -12.47 21.50 -14.15
N GLN A 300 -11.71 22.43 -14.70
CA GLN A 300 -12.23 23.58 -15.41
C GLN A 300 -11.70 23.65 -16.84
N LYS A 301 -12.58 23.60 -17.82
CA LYS A 301 -12.25 23.91 -19.22
C LYS A 301 -12.13 25.43 -19.36
N LEU A 302 -10.91 25.90 -19.62
CA LEU A 302 -10.62 27.32 -19.83
C LEU A 302 -10.84 27.74 -21.30
N ALA A 303 -10.48 26.83 -22.22
CA ALA A 303 -10.65 26.98 -23.66
C ALA A 303 -10.72 25.57 -24.30
N PRO A 304 -11.02 25.42 -25.62
CA PRO A 304 -11.15 24.11 -26.25
C PRO A 304 -9.95 23.18 -26.03
N GLN A 305 -8.73 23.74 -25.94
CA GLN A 305 -7.49 22.98 -25.77
C GLN A 305 -6.91 23.07 -24.36
N TRP A 306 -7.45 23.93 -23.48
CA TRP A 306 -6.89 24.24 -22.18
C TRP A 306 -7.79 23.80 -21.06
N VAL A 307 -7.24 23.04 -20.12
CA VAL A 307 -7.94 22.57 -18.94
C VAL A 307 -7.10 22.76 -17.68
N LEU A 308 -7.71 23.34 -16.68
CA LEU A 308 -7.19 23.46 -15.32
C LEU A 308 -7.73 22.32 -14.45
N ASN A 309 -6.84 21.62 -13.75
CA ASN A 309 -7.19 20.78 -12.61
C ASN A 309 -6.64 21.43 -11.35
N ALA A 310 -7.42 21.42 -10.29
CA ALA A 310 -6.99 21.87 -8.98
C ALA A 310 -7.62 20.98 -7.89
N THR A 311 -6.85 20.64 -6.88
CA THR A 311 -7.32 19.85 -5.74
C THR A 311 -6.83 20.49 -4.46
N LEU A 312 -7.73 20.71 -3.51
CA LEU A 312 -7.41 21.03 -2.13
C LEU A 312 -7.67 19.79 -1.28
N HIS A 313 -6.81 19.53 -0.32
CA HIS A 313 -6.96 18.37 0.56
C HIS A 313 -6.61 18.68 2.01
N TYR A 314 -7.25 17.91 2.90
CA TYR A 314 -6.93 17.84 4.31
C TYR A 314 -7.08 16.39 4.79
N THR A 315 -6.08 15.90 5.51
CA THR A 315 -6.10 14.60 6.17
C THR A 315 -5.83 14.78 7.66
N HIS A 316 -6.61 14.13 8.48
CA HIS A 316 -6.37 13.99 9.91
C HIS A 316 -6.23 12.50 10.25
N GLY A 317 -5.18 12.17 10.97
CA GLY A 317 -4.93 10.85 11.52
C GLY A 317 -4.66 10.94 13.01
N GLY A 318 -5.21 10.02 13.78
CA GLY A 318 -4.96 9.98 15.21
C GLY A 318 -5.28 8.62 15.81
N GLY A 319 -4.49 8.22 16.78
CA GLY A 319 -4.67 6.93 17.44
C GLY A 319 -3.55 6.60 18.40
N TYR A 320 -3.56 5.36 18.83
CA TYR A 320 -2.57 4.84 19.76
C TYR A 320 -2.45 3.33 19.64
N TYR A 321 -1.32 2.81 19.98
CA TYR A 321 -1.18 1.40 20.28
C TYR A 321 -0.89 1.16 21.76
N GLU A 322 -1.54 0.12 22.30
CA GLU A 322 -1.44 -0.33 23.66
C GLU A 322 -0.64 -1.62 23.71
N GLN A 323 0.40 -1.67 24.55
CA GLN A 323 1.31 -2.80 24.63
C GLN A 323 1.64 -3.18 26.06
N MET A 324 1.62 -4.48 26.35
CA MET A 324 2.35 -5.05 27.48
C MET A 324 3.82 -5.18 27.08
N LYS A 325 4.70 -4.60 27.87
CA LYS A 325 6.16 -4.75 27.77
C LYS A 325 6.67 -5.51 28.97
N ALA A 326 6.86 -6.82 28.79
CA ALA A 326 7.31 -7.72 29.84
C ALA A 326 8.80 -7.51 30.16
N ASN A 327 9.13 -7.63 31.45
CA ASN A 327 10.50 -7.64 31.98
C ASN A 327 11.37 -6.43 31.56
N LYS A 328 10.76 -5.24 31.41
CA LYS A 328 11.46 -4.01 31.06
C LYS A 328 12.00 -3.29 32.30
N LYS A 329 13.11 -2.57 32.13
CA LYS A 329 13.66 -1.72 33.19
C LYS A 329 12.78 -0.49 33.39
N TYR A 330 12.64 -0.02 34.64
CA TYR A 330 12.00 1.25 34.95
C TYR A 330 12.65 2.42 34.21
N SER A 331 13.99 2.41 34.10
CA SER A 331 14.75 3.44 33.38
C SER A 331 14.43 3.53 31.87
N ALA A 332 13.85 2.49 31.26
CA ALA A 332 13.39 2.55 29.86
C ALA A 332 12.17 3.49 29.69
N PHE A 333 11.54 3.89 30.79
CA PHE A 333 10.45 4.86 30.81
C PHE A 333 10.82 6.13 31.63
N GLY A 334 12.12 6.34 31.92
CA GLY A 334 12.57 7.46 32.72
C GLY A 334 12.16 7.39 34.20
N LEU A 335 11.70 6.23 34.67
CA LEU A 335 11.19 6.03 36.02
C LEU A 335 12.32 5.57 36.97
N PRO A 336 12.24 5.95 38.29
CA PRO A 336 13.11 5.39 39.32
C PRO A 336 12.77 3.91 39.54
N ASN A 337 13.77 3.13 39.99
CA ASN A 337 13.54 1.75 40.37
C ASN A 337 12.51 1.68 41.54
N TYR A 338 11.75 0.62 41.58
CA TYR A 338 10.80 0.40 42.69
C TYR A 338 11.53 -0.13 43.93
N GLU A 339 11.35 0.54 45.08
CA GLU A 339 11.96 0.20 46.36
C GLU A 339 10.85 -0.07 47.37
N PRO A 340 10.36 -1.33 47.47
CA PRO A 340 9.30 -1.68 48.45
C PRO A 340 9.77 -1.59 49.92
N ASN A 341 11.08 -1.59 50.15
CA ASN A 341 11.72 -1.41 51.46
C ASN A 341 13.20 -1.04 51.27
N ASP A 342 13.87 -0.62 52.34
CA ASP A 342 15.27 -0.12 52.36
C ASP A 342 16.33 -1.13 51.85
N SER A 343 15.99 -2.40 51.72
CA SER A 343 16.91 -3.47 51.33
C SER A 343 16.62 -4.10 49.95
N THR A 344 15.52 -3.76 49.31
CA THR A 344 15.08 -4.38 48.06
C THR A 344 14.91 -3.36 46.95
N VAL A 345 15.69 -3.49 45.87
CA VAL A 345 15.57 -2.66 44.68
C VAL A 345 15.11 -3.51 43.51
N ILE A 346 13.91 -3.23 43.00
CA ILE A 346 13.33 -3.90 41.85
C ILE A 346 13.59 -3.00 40.62
N LYS A 347 14.40 -3.51 39.69
CA LYS A 347 14.86 -2.78 38.51
C LYS A 347 14.02 -3.01 37.26
N LYS A 348 13.20 -4.06 37.21
CA LYS A 348 12.39 -4.48 36.06
C LYS A 348 10.99 -4.86 36.50
N SER A 349 10.02 -4.60 35.63
CA SER A 349 8.63 -4.96 35.81
C SER A 349 7.96 -5.25 34.44
N ASN A 350 6.69 -5.66 34.47
CA ASN A 350 5.83 -5.72 33.32
C ASN A 350 5.02 -4.42 33.26
N PHE A 351 5.18 -3.67 32.19
CA PHE A 351 4.53 -2.36 32.04
C PHE A 351 3.46 -2.40 30.95
N ILE A 352 2.38 -1.64 31.13
CA ILE A 352 1.42 -1.31 30.08
C ILE A 352 1.77 0.08 29.57
N ARG A 353 2.11 0.18 28.30
CA ARG A 353 2.42 1.45 27.65
C ARG A 353 1.46 1.76 26.53
N TYR A 354 1.24 3.04 26.30
CA TYR A 354 0.56 3.60 25.15
C TYR A 354 1.53 4.48 24.37
N LYS A 355 1.54 4.35 23.03
CA LYS A 355 2.21 5.32 22.16
C LYS A 355 1.17 5.95 21.26
N TYR A 356 1.06 7.24 21.32
CA TYR A 356 0.07 8.04 20.61
C TYR A 356 0.67 8.73 19.41
N LEU A 357 -0.16 8.93 18.40
CA LEU A 357 0.09 9.76 17.22
C LEU A 357 -1.15 10.61 16.94
N ASP A 358 -0.95 11.91 16.70
CA ASP A 358 -1.95 12.81 16.15
C ASP A 358 -1.31 13.63 15.04
N ASN A 359 -1.88 13.61 13.84
CA ASN A 359 -1.30 14.29 12.70
C ASN A 359 -2.31 15.01 11.82
N HIS A 360 -1.83 16.11 11.22
CA HIS A 360 -2.55 16.93 10.27
C HIS A 360 -1.73 17.07 8.98
N TYR A 361 -2.32 16.79 7.84
CA TYR A 361 -1.71 16.95 6.53
C TYR A 361 -2.67 17.69 5.59
N TYR A 362 -2.25 18.80 5.04
CA TYR A 362 -3.05 19.59 4.13
C TYR A 362 -2.24 20.21 3.01
N GLY A 363 -2.91 20.56 1.92
CA GLY A 363 -2.23 21.14 0.78
C GLY A 363 -3.13 21.38 -0.42
N GLY A 364 -2.47 21.78 -1.50
CA GLY A 364 -3.10 22.01 -2.79
C GLY A 364 -2.24 21.53 -3.94
N ILE A 365 -2.90 21.05 -4.98
CA ILE A 365 -2.29 20.55 -6.21
C ILE A 365 -2.98 21.24 -7.36
N PHE A 366 -2.22 21.62 -8.39
CA PHE A 366 -2.79 22.17 -9.61
C PHE A 366 -2.03 21.68 -10.86
N SER A 367 -2.73 21.64 -11.98
CA SER A 367 -2.12 21.47 -13.29
C SER A 367 -2.93 22.19 -14.38
N ILE A 368 -2.24 22.80 -15.31
CA ILE A 368 -2.79 23.35 -16.54
C ILE A 368 -2.35 22.43 -17.68
N ASN A 369 -3.32 21.90 -18.40
CA ASN A 369 -3.10 20.95 -19.48
C ASN A 369 -3.51 21.59 -20.80
N TYR A 370 -2.58 21.61 -21.76
CA TYR A 370 -2.81 21.97 -23.15
C TYR A 370 -2.79 20.74 -24.02
N ARG A 371 -3.77 20.63 -24.92
CA ARG A 371 -3.85 19.52 -25.89
C ARG A 371 -4.02 20.02 -27.30
N SER A 372 -3.18 19.51 -28.17
CA SER A 372 -3.26 19.70 -29.60
C SER A 372 -2.91 18.40 -30.32
N GLU A 373 -3.14 18.33 -31.61
CA GLU A 373 -2.79 17.15 -32.38
C GLU A 373 -1.28 16.82 -32.34
N PRO A 374 -0.35 17.81 -32.53
CA PRO A 374 1.09 17.53 -32.48
C PRO A 374 1.65 17.40 -31.07
N ALA A 375 1.01 17.98 -30.05
CA ALA A 375 1.62 18.01 -28.70
C ALA A 375 0.60 18.10 -27.57
N ASP A 376 0.94 17.46 -26.45
CA ASP A 376 0.30 17.70 -25.16
C ASP A 376 1.32 18.30 -24.20
N LEU A 377 0.95 19.35 -23.49
CA LEU A 377 1.78 20.02 -22.49
C LEU A 377 1.02 20.04 -21.15
N THR A 378 1.70 19.74 -20.06
CA THR A 378 1.20 19.94 -18.71
C THR A 378 2.21 20.75 -17.91
N ILE A 379 1.75 21.82 -17.27
CA ILE A 379 2.50 22.55 -16.25
C ILE A 379 1.70 22.45 -14.97
N GLY A 380 2.36 22.08 -13.88
CA GLY A 380 1.67 21.91 -12.60
C GLY A 380 2.60 21.99 -11.42
N GLY A 381 2.03 21.85 -10.25
CA GLY A 381 2.76 21.85 -8.99
C GLY A 381 1.86 21.47 -7.82
N ALA A 382 2.49 21.31 -6.68
CA ALA A 382 1.83 21.04 -5.41
C ALA A 382 2.56 21.74 -4.28
N GLY A 383 1.81 22.06 -3.23
CA GLY A 383 2.35 22.49 -1.95
C GLY A 383 1.59 21.81 -0.82
N SER A 384 2.29 21.33 0.18
CA SER A 384 1.69 20.66 1.33
C SER A 384 2.43 20.92 2.62
N HIS A 385 1.72 20.78 3.73
CA HIS A 385 2.23 20.94 5.07
C HIS A 385 1.72 19.81 5.97
N TYR A 386 2.61 19.20 6.72
CA TYR A 386 2.35 18.14 7.68
C TYR A 386 2.85 18.55 9.06
N MET A 387 2.08 18.20 10.08
CA MET A 387 2.42 18.29 11.50
C MET A 387 1.98 17.00 12.16
N GLY A 388 2.86 16.38 12.93
CA GLY A 388 2.59 15.17 13.69
C GLY A 388 3.16 15.27 15.09
N ASP A 389 2.34 14.98 16.09
CA ASP A 389 2.73 14.87 17.49
C ASP A 389 2.76 13.40 17.91
N HIS A 390 3.85 13.00 18.58
CA HIS A 390 4.08 11.67 19.09
C HIS A 390 4.34 11.74 20.59
N TRP A 391 3.65 10.94 21.40
CA TRP A 391 3.92 10.86 22.82
C TRP A 391 3.61 9.49 23.37
N GLY A 392 4.23 9.14 24.49
CA GLY A 392 4.02 7.85 25.15
C GLY A 392 3.66 7.99 26.60
N LEU A 393 2.69 7.17 27.03
CA LEU A 393 2.32 7.02 28.43
C LEU A 393 2.62 5.61 28.89
N VAL A 394 3.18 5.47 30.08
CA VAL A 394 3.19 4.22 30.83
C VAL A 394 2.14 4.34 31.92
N THR A 395 1.19 3.38 31.99
CA THR A 395 0.00 3.53 32.83
C THR A 395 -0.13 2.49 33.94
N ASP A 396 0.66 1.44 33.89
CA ASP A 396 0.60 0.38 34.88
C ASP A 396 1.92 -0.41 34.89
N ASP A 397 2.20 -1.03 36.03
CA ASP A 397 3.27 -2.00 36.19
C ASP A 397 2.81 -3.16 37.06
N LEU A 398 3.60 -4.22 37.15
CA LEU A 398 3.26 -5.42 37.92
C LEU A 398 2.96 -5.09 39.41
N TYR A 399 3.57 -4.05 39.94
CA TYR A 399 3.45 -3.64 41.35
C TYR A 399 2.46 -2.50 41.55
N GLN A 400 1.79 -2.02 40.49
CA GLN A 400 0.83 -0.92 40.52
C GLN A 400 1.42 0.39 41.08
N THR A 401 2.70 0.63 40.81
CA THR A 401 3.42 1.81 41.30
C THR A 401 3.40 2.98 40.32
N VAL A 402 2.93 2.76 39.11
CA VAL A 402 2.91 3.75 38.03
C VAL A 402 1.48 4.15 37.67
N THR A 403 1.21 5.45 37.64
CA THR A 403 -0.09 6.01 37.30
C THR A 403 0.05 7.04 36.18
N ALA A 404 -0.10 6.63 34.91
CA ALA A 404 -0.15 7.52 33.72
C ALA A 404 1.02 8.52 33.61
N GLU A 405 2.25 8.03 33.57
CA GLU A 405 3.45 8.87 33.38
C GLU A 405 3.79 9.01 31.90
N GLU A 406 3.99 10.26 31.45
CA GLU A 406 4.48 10.53 30.09
C GLU A 406 6.01 10.33 30.06
N PHE A 407 6.49 9.40 29.21
CA PHE A 407 7.91 9.06 29.17
C PHE A 407 8.64 9.69 27.96
N TYR A 408 7.93 10.07 26.89
CA TYR A 408 8.50 10.84 25.80
C TYR A 408 7.42 11.69 25.13
N ARG A 409 7.88 12.78 24.51
CA ARG A 409 7.11 13.58 23.56
C ARG A 409 8.02 14.11 22.47
N SER A 410 7.58 13.97 21.22
CA SER A 410 8.29 14.47 20.07
C SER A 410 7.30 14.91 18.99
N ASN A 411 7.80 15.67 18.03
CA ASN A 411 6.99 16.13 16.89
C ASN A 411 7.75 16.02 15.58
N GLY A 412 7.01 16.05 14.48
CA GLY A 412 7.51 16.16 13.13
C GLY A 412 6.78 17.25 12.37
N VAL A 413 7.53 18.09 11.65
CA VAL A 413 6.97 19.10 10.75
C VAL A 413 7.61 18.92 9.38
N LYS A 414 6.79 18.75 8.34
CA LYS A 414 7.27 18.63 6.97
C LYS A 414 6.50 19.57 6.05
N ALA A 415 7.23 20.42 5.34
CA ALA A 415 6.66 21.28 4.30
C ALA A 415 7.28 20.93 2.97
N GLU A 416 6.46 20.77 1.95
CA GLU A 416 6.89 20.35 0.63
C GLU A 416 6.28 21.25 -0.43
N GLY A 417 7.10 21.58 -1.45
CA GLY A 417 6.65 22.26 -2.65
C GLY A 417 7.31 21.68 -3.89
N ASN A 418 6.56 21.55 -4.97
CA ASN A 418 7.11 21.16 -6.25
C ASN A 418 6.46 21.91 -7.41
N ILE A 419 7.23 22.04 -8.49
CA ILE A 419 6.74 22.52 -9.79
C ILE A 419 7.29 21.60 -10.87
N TYR A 420 6.48 21.35 -11.90
CA TYR A 420 6.88 20.51 -13.01
C TYR A 420 6.29 20.98 -14.34
N ALA A 421 7.00 20.64 -15.41
CA ALA A 421 6.53 20.78 -16.77
C ALA A 421 6.80 19.50 -17.55
N LYS A 422 5.81 18.98 -18.26
CA LYS A 422 5.96 17.79 -19.10
C LYS A 422 5.28 17.97 -20.44
N ALA A 423 5.84 17.33 -21.46
CA ALA A 423 5.34 17.36 -22.81
C ALA A 423 5.41 15.99 -23.47
N ASN A 424 4.42 15.69 -24.29
CA ASN A 424 4.46 14.64 -25.31
C ASN A 424 4.40 15.32 -26.67
N TRP A 425 5.38 15.08 -27.50
CA TRP A 425 5.43 15.59 -28.85
C TRP A 425 5.33 14.44 -29.86
N ARG A 426 4.25 14.43 -30.66
CA ARG A 426 3.97 13.44 -31.71
C ARG A 426 4.61 13.86 -33.01
N ILE A 427 5.84 13.39 -33.27
CA ILE A 427 6.59 13.67 -34.51
C ILE A 427 5.91 12.98 -35.68
N ILE A 428 5.43 11.75 -35.49
CA ILE A 428 4.62 11.00 -36.46
C ILE A 428 3.29 10.70 -35.76
N ASN A 429 2.19 11.11 -36.37
CA ASN A 429 0.84 10.87 -35.86
C ASN A 429 -0.06 10.38 -37.00
N LYS A 430 0.14 9.13 -37.43
CA LYS A 430 -0.68 8.44 -38.41
C LYS A 430 -1.49 7.34 -37.71
N GLN A 431 -2.63 6.94 -38.28
CA GLN A 431 -3.58 6.01 -37.69
C GLN A 431 -2.93 4.71 -37.10
N LYS A 432 -1.96 4.13 -37.82
CA LYS A 432 -1.27 2.89 -37.41
C LYS A 432 0.21 3.08 -37.08
N ARG A 433 0.73 4.29 -37.23
CA ARG A 433 2.15 4.58 -36.99
C ARG A 433 2.29 5.89 -36.23
N LYS A 434 2.90 5.81 -35.04
CA LYS A 434 3.15 6.96 -34.18
C LYS A 434 4.59 6.98 -33.68
N LEU A 435 5.18 8.17 -33.64
CA LEU A 435 6.46 8.40 -32.97
C LEU A 435 6.26 9.56 -31.99
N THR A 436 6.39 9.28 -30.69
CA THR A 436 6.18 10.25 -29.62
C THR A 436 7.47 10.42 -28.83
N LEU A 437 7.90 11.67 -28.65
CA LEU A 437 8.91 12.05 -27.67
C LEU A 437 8.21 12.50 -26.38
N TYR A 438 8.80 12.13 -25.25
CA TYR A 438 8.35 12.49 -23.92
C TYR A 438 9.46 13.22 -23.16
N GLY A 439 9.10 14.30 -22.48
CA GLY A 439 9.99 15.02 -21.57
C GLY A 439 9.22 15.47 -20.33
N ASP A 440 9.85 15.42 -19.17
CA ASP A 440 9.26 15.79 -17.87
C ASP A 440 10.37 16.33 -16.96
N LEU A 441 10.22 17.55 -16.52
CA LEU A 441 11.15 18.22 -15.61
C LEU A 441 10.42 18.59 -14.33
N GLN A 442 10.94 18.17 -13.18
CA GLN A 442 10.40 18.51 -11.89
C GLN A 442 11.50 19.07 -10.98
N TYR A 443 11.19 20.16 -10.30
CA TYR A 443 11.93 20.63 -9.13
C TYR A 443 11.06 20.43 -7.90
N ARG A 444 11.67 19.89 -6.82
CA ARG A 444 11.00 19.60 -5.54
C ARG A 444 11.86 20.13 -4.39
N TYR A 445 11.23 20.87 -3.49
CA TYR A 445 11.81 21.32 -2.23
C TYR A 445 11.10 20.63 -1.07
N VAL A 446 11.87 20.16 -0.07
CA VAL A 446 11.35 19.57 1.16
C VAL A 446 12.06 20.19 2.35
N TYR A 447 11.30 20.78 3.25
CA TYR A 447 11.70 21.12 4.60
C TYR A 447 11.23 20.01 5.53
N TYR A 448 12.11 19.51 6.39
CA TYR A 448 11.77 18.50 7.38
C TYR A 448 12.45 18.80 8.71
N HIS A 449 11.63 18.89 9.77
CA HIS A 449 12.06 19.08 11.14
C HIS A 449 11.47 17.99 12.04
N ILE A 450 12.32 17.41 12.89
CA ILE A 450 11.96 16.47 13.95
C ILE A 450 12.50 17.05 15.24
N GLY A 451 11.70 17.11 16.31
CA GLY A 451 12.10 17.63 17.61
C GLY A 451 11.49 16.92 18.78
N GLY A 452 12.07 17.06 19.96
CA GLY A 452 11.57 16.50 21.22
C GLY A 452 12.46 15.43 21.83
N ILE A 453 11.85 14.40 22.41
CA ILE A 453 12.53 13.26 23.04
C ILE A 453 12.32 12.02 22.19
N ASN A 454 13.39 11.29 21.91
CA ASN A 454 13.32 9.99 21.21
C ASN A 454 12.68 8.93 22.11
N ASP A 455 11.79 8.14 21.53
CA ASP A 455 11.01 7.11 22.24
C ASP A 455 11.76 5.80 22.51
N GLU A 456 12.96 5.61 21.92
CA GLU A 456 13.75 4.38 22.07
C GLU A 456 14.79 4.51 23.20
N ASP A 457 15.47 5.66 23.30
CA ASP A 457 16.58 5.88 24.25
C ASP A 457 16.34 7.06 25.20
N LEU A 458 15.22 7.76 25.07
CA LEU A 458 14.82 8.95 25.84
C LEU A 458 15.81 10.11 25.72
N GLN A 459 16.62 10.14 24.66
CA GLN A 459 17.54 11.22 24.42
C GLN A 459 16.90 12.37 23.62
N PRO A 460 17.42 13.60 23.74
CA PRO A 460 16.96 14.70 22.91
C PRO A 460 17.14 14.40 21.43
N LEU A 461 16.04 14.52 20.67
CA LEU A 461 15.98 14.34 19.24
C LEU A 461 15.80 15.69 18.55
N THR A 462 16.76 16.10 17.73
CA THR A 462 16.63 17.31 16.90
C THR A 462 17.28 17.10 15.56
N ALA A 463 16.48 17.14 14.50
CA ALA A 463 16.99 17.09 13.14
C ALA A 463 16.21 18.08 12.27
N THR A 464 16.94 18.98 11.60
CA THR A 464 16.36 19.90 10.60
C THR A 464 17.09 19.70 9.28
N ARG A 465 16.34 19.49 8.20
CA ARG A 465 16.89 19.23 6.88
C ARG A 465 16.14 20.03 5.81
N HIS A 466 16.88 20.42 4.79
CA HIS A 466 16.38 21.05 3.57
C HIS A 466 16.88 20.26 2.39
N TYR A 467 15.96 19.79 1.54
CA TYR A 467 16.29 19.02 0.35
C TYR A 467 15.84 19.77 -0.89
N HIS A 468 16.70 19.78 -1.89
CA HIS A 468 16.45 20.35 -3.21
C HIS A 468 16.67 19.26 -4.25
N PHE A 469 15.59 18.80 -4.89
CA PHE A 469 15.63 17.70 -5.81
C PHE A 469 15.27 18.16 -7.22
N PHE A 470 16.05 17.73 -8.18
CA PHE A 470 15.77 17.90 -9.60
C PHE A 470 15.60 16.53 -10.24
N ASN A 471 14.43 16.28 -10.81
CA ASN A 471 13.96 14.98 -11.31
C ASN A 471 13.62 15.06 -12.80
N PRO A 472 14.60 15.10 -13.72
CA PRO A 472 14.36 15.07 -15.16
C PRO A 472 14.00 13.66 -15.63
N LYS A 473 13.11 13.57 -16.63
CA LYS A 473 12.71 12.32 -17.28
C LYS A 473 12.55 12.56 -18.77
N ALA A 474 12.91 11.58 -19.58
CA ALA A 474 12.77 11.63 -21.02
C ALA A 474 12.48 10.25 -21.58
N GLY A 475 11.79 10.20 -22.71
CA GLY A 475 11.50 8.93 -23.37
C GLY A 475 11.09 9.11 -24.83
N ILE A 476 11.13 7.99 -25.53
CA ILE A 476 10.69 7.84 -26.91
C ILE A 476 9.83 6.59 -27.04
N THR A 477 8.72 6.71 -27.76
CA THR A 477 7.85 5.57 -28.06
C THR A 477 7.55 5.54 -29.54
N TYR A 478 7.75 4.38 -30.16
CA TYR A 478 7.36 4.12 -31.54
C TYR A 478 6.29 3.03 -31.57
N GLU A 479 5.19 3.30 -32.27
CA GLU A 479 4.08 2.37 -32.49
C GLU A 479 3.91 2.14 -33.99
N ASP A 480 3.78 0.87 -34.41
CA ASP A 480 3.49 0.50 -35.80
C ASP A 480 2.71 -0.83 -35.89
N HIS A 481 1.47 -0.81 -36.38
CA HIS A 481 0.64 -2.00 -36.66
C HIS A 481 0.55 -2.99 -35.48
N GLY A 482 0.32 -2.49 -34.26
CA GLY A 482 0.22 -3.31 -33.04
C GLY A 482 1.54 -3.56 -32.34
N HIS A 483 2.67 -3.22 -32.94
CA HIS A 483 3.98 -3.20 -32.30
C HIS A 483 4.19 -1.87 -31.59
N GLN A 484 4.73 -1.93 -30.38
CA GLN A 484 5.18 -0.76 -29.63
C GLN A 484 6.59 -1.02 -29.09
N VAL A 485 7.49 -0.08 -29.30
CA VAL A 485 8.83 -0.05 -28.69
C VAL A 485 8.98 1.25 -27.95
N TYR A 486 9.53 1.22 -26.75
CA TYR A 486 9.83 2.44 -26.01
C TYR A 486 11.16 2.36 -25.28
N PHE A 487 11.77 3.51 -25.10
CA PHE A 487 12.90 3.71 -24.19
C PHE A 487 12.59 4.89 -23.28
N ASN A 488 12.83 4.72 -21.97
CA ASN A 488 12.67 5.75 -20.96
C ASN A 488 13.92 5.87 -20.12
N PHE A 489 14.25 7.09 -19.76
CA PHE A 489 15.25 7.44 -18.76
C PHE A 489 14.64 8.39 -17.74
N ALA A 490 14.89 8.15 -16.45
CA ALA A 490 14.39 9.02 -15.40
C ALA A 490 15.40 9.13 -14.24
N ILE A 491 15.43 10.31 -13.62
CA ILE A 491 16.10 10.54 -12.34
C ILE A 491 15.03 10.81 -11.29
N ALA A 492 15.15 10.17 -10.14
CA ALA A 492 14.32 10.43 -8.98
C ALA A 492 15.20 10.58 -7.73
N ASN A 493 14.74 11.42 -6.81
CA ASN A 493 15.38 11.63 -5.52
C ASN A 493 14.35 11.48 -4.41
N ARG A 494 14.80 11.03 -3.22
CA ARG A 494 13.96 10.81 -2.06
C ARG A 494 14.71 11.16 -0.77
N GLU A 495 14.04 11.86 0.12
CA GLU A 495 14.50 12.15 1.47
C GLU A 495 14.36 10.93 2.39
N PRO A 496 15.15 10.80 3.48
CA PRO A 496 14.94 9.81 4.53
C PRO A 496 13.61 10.01 5.26
N SER A 497 13.04 8.91 5.77
CA SER A 497 11.85 8.93 6.64
C SER A 497 12.21 9.30 8.08
N ARG A 498 11.19 9.56 8.94
CA ARG A 498 11.41 9.78 10.38
C ARG A 498 12.24 8.67 11.01
N LYS A 499 11.89 7.41 10.74
CA LYS A 499 12.59 6.24 11.26
C LYS A 499 14.08 6.23 10.96
N ASN A 500 14.47 6.68 9.77
CA ASN A 500 15.88 6.74 9.42
C ASN A 500 16.69 7.70 10.33
N PHE A 501 16.03 8.69 10.96
CA PHE A 501 16.66 9.61 11.91
C PHE A 501 16.56 9.13 13.35
N THR A 502 15.40 8.60 13.77
CA THR A 502 15.16 8.20 15.17
C THR A 502 15.86 6.90 15.53
N GLU A 503 16.13 6.06 14.55
CA GLU A 503 16.72 4.73 14.69
C GLU A 503 18.10 4.63 14.02
N ALA A 504 18.70 5.77 13.63
CA ALA A 504 20.06 5.81 13.10
C ALA A 504 21.05 5.37 14.18
N GLY A 505 21.94 4.45 13.81
CA GLY A 505 23.09 4.13 14.68
C GLY A 505 24.04 5.32 14.82
N GLU A 506 24.91 5.28 15.82
CA GLU A 506 25.91 6.36 16.07
C GLU A 506 26.73 6.73 14.82
N HIS A 507 26.88 5.79 13.89
CA HIS A 507 27.70 5.94 12.67
C HIS A 507 26.89 6.26 11.40
N ASP A 508 25.53 6.31 11.48
CA ASP A 508 24.66 6.33 10.31
C ASP A 508 23.81 7.62 10.23
N ILE A 509 24.40 8.69 9.69
CA ILE A 509 23.63 9.90 9.36
C ILE A 509 22.86 9.65 8.06
N PRO A 510 21.50 9.66 8.07
CA PRO A 510 20.74 9.34 6.89
C PRO A 510 20.93 10.36 5.75
N LEU A 511 21.30 9.89 4.58
CA LEU A 511 21.44 10.67 3.36
C LEU A 511 20.25 10.44 2.41
N PRO A 512 19.90 11.44 1.58
CA PRO A 512 18.88 11.25 0.56
C PRO A 512 19.31 10.24 -0.50
N GLU A 513 18.35 9.45 -0.96
CA GLU A 513 18.53 8.46 -2.03
C GLU A 513 18.40 9.11 -3.40
N LYS A 514 19.17 8.62 -4.38
CA LYS A 514 19.04 9.00 -5.78
C LYS A 514 18.99 7.77 -6.68
N LEU A 515 18.06 7.77 -7.61
CA LEU A 515 17.82 6.68 -8.56
C LEU A 515 17.99 7.20 -9.99
N TYR A 516 18.72 6.44 -10.81
CA TYR A 516 18.74 6.54 -12.26
C TYR A 516 18.04 5.30 -12.81
N ASP A 517 16.92 5.49 -13.50
CA ASP A 517 16.08 4.42 -14.02
C ASP A 517 16.10 4.40 -15.53
N TYR A 518 16.46 3.26 -16.11
CA TYR A 518 16.52 3.02 -17.55
C TYR A 518 15.59 1.88 -17.90
N GLU A 519 14.69 2.11 -18.85
CA GLU A 519 13.72 1.11 -19.28
C GLU A 519 13.67 0.99 -20.81
N LEU A 520 13.70 -0.22 -21.32
CA LEU A 520 13.50 -0.55 -22.72
C LEU A 520 12.42 -1.61 -22.83
N GLY A 521 11.32 -1.27 -23.49
CA GLY A 521 10.20 -2.17 -23.62
C GLY A 521 9.76 -2.41 -25.05
N TYR A 522 9.20 -3.60 -25.27
CA TYR A 522 8.53 -4.00 -26.50
C TYR A 522 7.20 -4.66 -26.16
N THR A 523 6.14 -4.30 -26.87
CA THR A 523 4.84 -4.95 -26.80
C THR A 523 4.31 -5.19 -28.19
N TYR A 524 3.73 -6.35 -28.42
CA TYR A 524 2.91 -6.64 -29.59
C TYR A 524 1.47 -6.95 -29.16
N SER A 525 0.51 -6.31 -29.80
CA SER A 525 -0.92 -6.48 -29.57
C SER A 525 -1.58 -6.95 -30.87
N GLY A 526 -1.95 -8.24 -30.93
CA GLY A 526 -2.77 -8.84 -31.96
C GLY A 526 -4.25 -8.89 -31.55
N GLU A 527 -5.10 -9.51 -32.38
CA GLU A 527 -6.54 -9.64 -32.12
C GLU A 527 -6.86 -10.51 -30.90
N ARG A 528 -6.11 -11.60 -30.72
CA ARG A 528 -6.38 -12.62 -29.68
C ARG A 528 -5.23 -12.83 -28.74
N TRP A 529 -4.15 -12.11 -28.88
CA TRP A 529 -2.98 -12.26 -28.03
C TRP A 529 -2.19 -10.95 -27.92
N ARG A 530 -1.56 -10.77 -26.78
CA ARG A 530 -0.65 -9.69 -26.50
C ARG A 530 0.56 -10.26 -25.78
N VAL A 531 1.74 -9.86 -26.21
CA VAL A 531 3.00 -10.23 -25.55
C VAL A 531 3.83 -8.97 -25.33
N GLY A 532 4.56 -8.95 -24.23
CA GLY A 532 5.41 -7.83 -23.87
C GLY A 532 6.68 -8.29 -23.17
N ALA A 533 7.73 -7.52 -23.35
CA ALA A 533 8.99 -7.62 -22.64
C ALA A 533 9.46 -6.23 -22.23
N ASN A 534 9.85 -6.08 -20.97
CA ASN A 534 10.45 -4.86 -20.45
C ASN A 534 11.79 -5.18 -19.78
N LEU A 535 12.85 -4.55 -20.22
CA LEU A 535 14.16 -4.56 -19.58
C LEU A 535 14.27 -3.31 -18.72
N TYR A 536 14.70 -3.46 -17.47
CA TYR A 536 14.94 -2.35 -16.58
C TYR A 536 16.32 -2.42 -15.92
N TYR A 537 16.92 -1.26 -15.71
CA TYR A 537 18.14 -1.08 -14.94
C TYR A 537 18.00 0.15 -14.05
N MET A 538 17.95 -0.08 -12.74
CA MET A 538 17.76 0.91 -11.69
C MET A 538 19.07 1.05 -10.92
N ASP A 539 19.83 2.12 -11.15
CA ASP A 539 21.12 2.43 -10.49
C ASP A 539 20.88 3.41 -9.33
N TYR A 540 21.22 2.99 -8.12
CA TYR A 540 21.01 3.76 -6.91
C TYR A 540 22.31 4.34 -6.37
N LYS A 541 22.23 5.58 -5.89
CA LYS A 541 23.24 6.22 -5.03
C LYS A 541 22.63 6.46 -3.66
N ASN A 542 23.39 6.16 -2.62
CA ASN A 542 23.00 6.31 -1.22
C ASN A 542 21.67 5.59 -0.91
N GLN A 543 21.43 4.40 -1.48
CA GLN A 543 20.22 3.66 -1.16
C GLN A 543 20.20 3.28 0.32
N LEU A 544 19.09 3.55 1.00
CA LEU A 544 18.83 3.04 2.36
C LEU A 544 18.42 1.55 2.24
N VAL A 545 19.28 0.67 2.71
CA VAL A 545 19.06 -0.77 2.71
C VAL A 545 18.88 -1.30 4.12
N LEU A 546 18.19 -2.42 4.27
CA LEU A 546 17.96 -3.06 5.56
C LEU A 546 19.30 -3.54 6.15
N THR A 547 19.49 -3.33 7.45
CA THR A 547 20.69 -3.80 8.18
C THR A 547 20.53 -5.22 8.74
N GLY A 548 19.34 -5.82 8.64
CA GLY A 548 19.01 -7.03 9.36
C GLY A 548 18.65 -6.80 10.84
N LYS A 549 18.77 -5.59 11.34
CA LYS A 549 18.32 -5.18 12.67
C LYS A 549 16.92 -4.59 12.61
N TYR A 550 16.21 -4.58 13.73
CA TYR A 550 14.94 -3.91 13.88
C TYR A 550 14.83 -3.25 15.25
N SER A 551 13.97 -2.25 15.33
CA SER A 551 13.71 -1.51 16.56
C SER A 551 12.81 -2.30 17.53
N ASP A 552 12.68 -1.79 18.74
CA ASP A 552 11.74 -2.28 19.77
C ASP A 552 10.26 -2.27 19.32
N THR A 553 9.94 -1.58 18.23
CA THR A 553 8.61 -1.51 17.62
C THR A 553 8.43 -2.44 16.42
N GLY A 554 9.40 -3.35 16.17
CA GLY A 554 9.36 -4.29 15.05
C GLY A 554 9.68 -3.67 13.69
N ALA A 555 10.20 -2.45 13.64
CA ALA A 555 10.57 -1.81 12.39
C ALA A 555 12.00 -2.14 11.97
N TYR A 556 12.18 -2.34 10.65
CA TYR A 556 13.49 -2.60 10.09
C TYR A 556 14.38 -1.36 10.14
N LEU A 557 15.58 -1.49 10.70
CA LEU A 557 16.62 -0.46 10.64
C LEU A 557 17.25 -0.44 9.26
N THR A 558 17.65 0.73 8.82
CA THR A 558 18.27 0.93 7.51
C THR A 558 19.50 1.79 7.60
N ARG A 559 20.45 1.56 6.67
CA ARG A 559 21.63 2.44 6.47
C ARG A 559 21.85 2.73 4.99
N ASN A 560 22.52 3.83 4.67
CA ASN A 560 22.87 4.14 3.30
C ASN A 560 24.02 3.27 2.80
N VAL A 561 23.87 2.73 1.59
CA VAL A 561 24.99 2.15 0.81
C VAL A 561 25.30 3.08 -0.35
N ALA A 562 26.60 3.31 -0.58
CA ALA A 562 27.06 4.28 -1.59
C ALA A 562 26.53 3.95 -2.99
N LYS A 563 26.43 2.67 -3.33
CA LYS A 563 25.97 2.18 -4.64
C LYS A 563 25.26 0.85 -4.53
N SER A 564 24.18 0.71 -5.28
CA SER A 564 23.47 -0.57 -5.48
C SER A 564 22.73 -0.52 -6.82
N HIS A 565 22.28 -1.67 -7.32
CA HIS A 565 21.48 -1.70 -8.52
C HIS A 565 20.44 -2.81 -8.50
N ARG A 566 19.35 -2.57 -9.23
CA ARG A 566 18.32 -3.56 -9.53
C ARG A 566 18.17 -3.65 -11.04
N MET A 567 18.19 -4.84 -11.59
CA MET A 567 17.99 -5.04 -13.02
C MET A 567 17.23 -6.33 -13.30
N GLY A 568 16.50 -6.35 -14.40
CA GLY A 568 15.75 -7.54 -14.78
C GLY A 568 15.01 -7.40 -16.09
N ILE A 569 14.35 -8.50 -16.44
CA ILE A 569 13.41 -8.61 -17.54
C ILE A 569 12.04 -9.02 -17.00
N GLU A 570 11.01 -8.31 -17.44
CA GLU A 570 9.60 -8.59 -17.16
C GLU A 570 8.93 -9.03 -18.45
N LEU A 571 8.51 -10.28 -18.53
CA LEU A 571 7.78 -10.84 -19.64
C LEU A 571 6.30 -10.93 -19.31
N THR A 572 5.44 -10.55 -20.25
CA THR A 572 3.98 -10.61 -20.10
C THR A 572 3.34 -11.28 -21.30
N GLY A 573 2.30 -12.07 -21.08
CA GLY A 573 1.52 -12.73 -22.10
C GLY A 573 0.03 -12.71 -21.77
N LEU A 574 -0.78 -12.48 -22.79
CA LEU A 574 -2.23 -12.62 -22.77
C LEU A 574 -2.66 -13.36 -24.02
N TRP A 575 -3.47 -14.40 -23.88
CA TRP A 575 -4.00 -15.20 -24.98
C TRP A 575 -5.49 -15.48 -24.78
N MET A 576 -6.29 -15.14 -25.76
CA MET A 576 -7.76 -15.31 -25.79
C MET A 576 -8.18 -16.08 -27.04
N PRO A 577 -7.97 -17.41 -27.09
CA PRO A 577 -8.30 -18.21 -28.27
C PRO A 577 -9.81 -18.21 -28.58
N THR A 578 -10.62 -18.09 -27.54
CA THR A 578 -12.09 -18.06 -27.61
C THR A 578 -12.65 -16.93 -26.73
N SER A 579 -13.94 -16.61 -26.85
CA SER A 579 -14.59 -15.60 -26.02
C SER A 579 -14.77 -16.01 -24.54
N TRP A 580 -14.74 -17.32 -24.25
CA TRP A 580 -14.97 -17.87 -22.92
C TRP A 580 -13.69 -18.29 -22.18
N PHE A 581 -12.52 -18.25 -22.83
CA PHE A 581 -11.26 -18.62 -22.23
C PHE A 581 -10.18 -17.54 -22.44
N GLN A 582 -9.48 -17.22 -21.37
CA GLN A 582 -8.32 -16.32 -21.37
C GLN A 582 -7.21 -16.93 -20.53
N TRP A 583 -5.99 -16.86 -21.02
CA TRP A 583 -4.79 -17.12 -20.26
C TRP A 583 -3.94 -15.87 -20.20
N SER A 584 -3.58 -15.44 -18.99
CA SER A 584 -2.61 -14.36 -18.76
C SER A 584 -1.47 -14.87 -17.90
N ALA A 585 -0.25 -14.49 -18.24
CA ALA A 585 0.94 -14.87 -17.50
C ALA A 585 1.96 -13.73 -17.47
N ASN A 586 2.76 -13.70 -16.41
CA ASN A 586 3.93 -12.86 -16.34
C ASN A 586 5.09 -13.59 -15.64
N LEU A 587 6.32 -13.26 -16.08
CA LEU A 587 7.55 -13.79 -15.53
C LEU A 587 8.53 -12.63 -15.35
N THR A 588 9.06 -12.49 -14.16
CA THR A 588 10.17 -11.58 -13.85
C THR A 588 11.42 -12.39 -13.56
N LEU A 589 12.51 -12.06 -14.24
CA LEU A 589 13.86 -12.53 -13.93
C LEU A 589 14.67 -11.31 -13.51
N SER A 590 15.26 -11.33 -12.30
CA SER A 590 15.94 -10.15 -11.76
C SER A 590 17.26 -10.47 -11.06
N ARG A 591 18.14 -9.47 -11.03
CA ARG A 591 19.41 -9.49 -10.29
C ARG A 591 19.58 -8.15 -9.56
N ASN A 592 19.59 -8.20 -8.24
CA ASN A 592 19.60 -7.03 -7.38
C ASN A 592 20.82 -7.10 -6.45
N LYS A 593 21.77 -6.17 -6.55
CA LYS A 593 23.07 -6.29 -5.91
C LYS A 593 23.54 -5.00 -5.23
N ILE A 594 24.27 -5.18 -4.12
CA ILE A 594 25.10 -4.14 -3.48
C ILE A 594 26.55 -4.59 -3.64
N PRO A 595 27.38 -3.86 -4.41
CA PRO A 595 28.80 -4.12 -4.47
C PRO A 595 29.52 -3.63 -3.19
N ASN A 596 30.46 -4.39 -2.68
CA ASN A 596 31.27 -4.05 -1.51
C ASN A 596 30.44 -3.62 -0.29
N TYR A 597 29.46 -4.47 0.06
CA TYR A 597 28.59 -4.22 1.22
C TYR A 597 29.38 -4.38 2.51
N THR A 598 29.37 -3.35 3.35
CA THR A 598 29.89 -3.37 4.73
C THR A 598 28.77 -3.14 5.71
N ASP A 599 28.82 -3.76 6.88
CA ASP A 599 27.89 -3.51 7.98
C ASP A 599 28.59 -3.54 9.33
N TRP A 600 28.03 -2.79 10.28
CA TRP A 600 28.48 -2.83 11.68
C TRP A 600 27.85 -4.01 12.38
N VAL A 601 28.67 -4.93 12.83
CA VAL A 601 28.26 -6.16 13.47
C VAL A 601 28.69 -6.16 14.93
N SER A 602 27.74 -6.41 15.83
CA SER A 602 28.03 -6.57 17.25
C SER A 602 28.81 -7.86 17.48
N ILE A 603 29.93 -7.75 18.19
CA ILE A 603 30.80 -8.85 18.55
C ILE A 603 30.53 -9.23 20.01
N TYR A 604 30.25 -10.49 20.25
CA TYR A 604 29.90 -11.06 21.55
C TYR A 604 30.99 -12.00 22.06
N ASP A 605 31.14 -12.06 23.39
CA ASP A 605 31.89 -13.13 24.05
C ASP A 605 31.04 -14.42 24.16
N ALA A 606 31.63 -15.48 24.72
CA ALA A 606 30.95 -16.76 24.94
C ALA A 606 29.78 -16.70 25.94
N ASP A 607 29.74 -15.65 26.78
CA ASP A 607 28.69 -15.43 27.78
C ASP A 607 27.59 -14.47 27.27
N TRP A 608 27.57 -14.17 25.96
CA TRP A 608 26.62 -13.26 25.30
C TRP A 608 26.70 -11.80 25.80
N ASN A 609 27.87 -11.32 26.21
CA ASN A 609 28.08 -9.90 26.43
C ASN A 609 28.59 -9.26 25.15
N GLU A 610 27.95 -8.16 24.73
CA GLU A 610 28.46 -7.36 23.61
C GLU A 610 29.73 -6.64 24.04
N ILE A 611 30.85 -6.91 23.37
CA ILE A 611 32.15 -6.38 23.71
C ILE A 611 32.62 -5.23 22.81
N ARG A 612 32.18 -5.22 21.54
CA ARG A 612 32.45 -4.17 20.55
C ARG A 612 31.58 -4.31 19.31
N GLN A 613 31.65 -3.32 18.43
CA GLN A 613 31.09 -3.41 17.07
C GLN A 613 32.24 -3.28 16.05
N ASP A 614 32.28 -4.20 15.10
CA ASP A 614 33.27 -4.20 14.02
C ASP A 614 32.59 -3.97 12.67
N GLU A 615 33.22 -3.18 11.80
CA GLU A 615 32.79 -3.03 10.41
C GLU A 615 33.26 -4.25 9.61
N ILE A 616 32.30 -5.04 9.11
CA ILE A 616 32.59 -6.28 8.37
C ILE A 616 32.20 -6.09 6.90
N ASN A 617 33.11 -6.46 6.00
CA ASN A 617 32.85 -6.44 4.57
C ASN A 617 32.34 -7.83 4.10
N PHE A 618 31.13 -7.84 3.55
CA PHE A 618 30.44 -9.02 2.99
C PHE A 618 30.67 -9.18 1.48
N GLY A 619 31.40 -8.28 0.84
CA GLY A 619 31.65 -8.30 -0.61
C GLY A 619 30.42 -7.88 -1.42
N THR A 620 30.22 -8.49 -2.59
CA THR A 620 29.04 -8.22 -3.43
C THR A 620 27.86 -9.10 -3.03
N VAL A 621 26.83 -8.51 -2.45
CA VAL A 621 25.68 -9.23 -1.91
C VAL A 621 24.41 -9.03 -2.74
N THR A 622 23.43 -9.91 -2.54
CA THR A 622 22.06 -9.72 -3.03
C THR A 622 21.30 -8.85 -2.04
N ILE A 623 20.55 -7.86 -2.55
CA ILE A 623 19.70 -7.01 -1.70
C ILE A 623 18.60 -7.89 -1.05
N ALA A 624 18.39 -7.73 0.24
CA ALA A 624 17.33 -8.43 0.99
C ALA A 624 15.95 -8.29 0.31
N PHE A 625 15.09 -9.30 0.49
CA PHE A 625 13.71 -9.36 -0.06
C PHE A 625 13.63 -9.13 -1.57
N SER A 626 14.63 -9.62 -2.30
CA SER A 626 14.73 -9.45 -3.75
C SER A 626 14.86 -10.81 -4.44
N PRO A 627 13.74 -11.51 -4.68
CA PRO A 627 13.75 -12.81 -5.35
C PRO A 627 14.25 -12.64 -6.79
N SER A 628 14.99 -13.65 -7.27
CA SER A 628 15.50 -13.65 -8.65
C SER A 628 14.45 -14.02 -9.68
N VAL A 629 13.40 -14.75 -9.28
CA VAL A 629 12.30 -15.20 -10.14
C VAL A 629 10.96 -14.95 -9.45
N ILE A 630 10.06 -14.28 -10.15
CA ILE A 630 8.64 -14.17 -9.80
C ILE A 630 7.84 -14.58 -11.03
N PHE A 631 6.95 -15.55 -10.87
CA PHE A 631 6.04 -16.00 -11.91
C PHE A 631 4.61 -15.92 -11.41
N SER A 632 3.72 -15.42 -12.26
CA SER A 632 2.27 -15.47 -12.00
C SER A 632 1.55 -15.81 -13.29
N ASN A 633 0.52 -16.65 -13.19
CA ASN A 633 -0.40 -16.90 -14.30
C ASN A 633 -1.84 -16.99 -13.79
N THR A 634 -2.80 -16.70 -14.68
CA THR A 634 -4.23 -16.81 -14.42
C THR A 634 -4.90 -17.43 -15.64
N PHE A 635 -5.62 -18.54 -15.41
CA PHE A 635 -6.58 -19.08 -16.36
C PHE A 635 -7.95 -18.55 -15.98
N THR A 636 -8.62 -17.90 -16.93
CA THR A 636 -9.98 -17.38 -16.78
C THR A 636 -10.94 -18.14 -17.68
N PHE A 637 -12.00 -18.63 -17.12
CA PHE A 637 -13.14 -19.23 -17.81
C PHE A 637 -14.36 -18.33 -17.56
N ASP A 638 -15.01 -17.85 -18.62
CA ASP A 638 -16.16 -16.93 -18.52
C ASP A 638 -17.24 -17.35 -19.53
N TYR A 639 -18.28 -17.99 -19.06
CA TYR A 639 -19.35 -18.53 -19.91
C TYR A 639 -20.70 -18.52 -19.20
N ALA A 640 -21.73 -18.02 -19.87
CA ALA A 640 -23.12 -18.06 -19.43
C ALA A 640 -23.36 -17.57 -17.99
N GLY A 641 -22.72 -16.47 -17.60
CA GLY A 641 -22.83 -15.89 -16.25
C GLY A 641 -21.95 -16.55 -15.19
N PHE A 642 -21.28 -17.67 -15.52
CA PHE A 642 -20.28 -18.29 -14.66
C PHE A 642 -18.90 -17.84 -15.08
N ARG A 643 -18.09 -17.45 -14.10
CA ARG A 643 -16.67 -17.12 -14.27
C ARG A 643 -15.84 -17.83 -13.20
N ALA A 644 -14.71 -18.38 -13.62
CA ALA A 644 -13.69 -18.93 -12.72
C ALA A 644 -12.31 -18.41 -13.13
N ASP A 645 -11.58 -17.92 -12.16
CA ASP A 645 -10.19 -17.49 -12.30
C ASP A 645 -9.30 -18.41 -11.43
N VAL A 646 -8.35 -19.10 -12.07
CA VAL A 646 -7.36 -19.95 -11.39
C VAL A 646 -6.01 -19.27 -11.50
N GLN A 647 -5.55 -18.70 -10.40
CA GLN A 647 -4.30 -17.94 -10.32
C GLN A 647 -3.23 -18.75 -9.60
N THR A 648 -2.04 -18.84 -10.19
CA THR A 648 -0.86 -19.44 -9.55
C THR A 648 0.28 -18.41 -9.49
N ILE A 649 0.91 -18.29 -8.33
CA ILE A 649 2.05 -17.41 -8.07
C ILE A 649 3.19 -18.28 -7.56
N ALA A 650 4.38 -18.13 -8.14
CA ALA A 650 5.60 -18.79 -7.71
C ALA A 650 6.70 -17.76 -7.48
N VAL A 651 7.39 -17.86 -6.36
CA VAL A 651 8.44 -16.95 -5.93
C VAL A 651 9.67 -17.73 -5.53
N SER A 652 10.82 -17.34 -6.05
CA SER A 652 12.11 -17.97 -5.69
C SER A 652 12.55 -17.54 -4.28
N LYS A 653 13.58 -18.22 -3.77
CA LYS A 653 14.25 -17.88 -2.51
C LYS A 653 14.57 -16.39 -2.40
N GLN A 654 14.45 -15.84 -1.19
CA GLN A 654 14.84 -14.47 -0.82
C GLN A 654 15.73 -14.51 0.43
N TYR A 655 16.71 -13.61 0.52
CA TYR A 655 17.46 -13.40 1.76
C TYR A 655 16.71 -12.41 2.65
N LEU A 656 16.75 -12.63 3.97
CA LEU A 656 16.12 -11.76 4.96
C LEU A 656 16.96 -10.53 5.28
N ASP A 657 18.28 -10.62 5.05
CA ASP A 657 19.24 -9.54 5.22
C ASP A 657 20.23 -9.47 4.04
N ASN A 658 21.23 -8.60 4.14
CA ASN A 658 22.24 -8.43 3.10
C ASN A 658 23.52 -9.27 3.34
N THR A 659 23.50 -10.24 4.24
CA THR A 659 24.66 -11.13 4.49
C THR A 659 24.75 -12.29 3.53
N MET A 660 23.67 -12.62 2.83
CA MET A 660 23.51 -13.79 1.94
C MET A 660 23.67 -15.14 2.69
N SER A 661 23.35 -15.19 3.99
CA SER A 661 23.34 -16.44 4.75
C SER A 661 22.17 -17.33 4.32
N GLU A 662 22.42 -18.63 4.15
CA GLU A 662 21.39 -19.64 3.90
C GLU A 662 20.55 -19.94 5.17
N GLU A 663 21.01 -19.51 6.34
CA GLU A 663 20.26 -19.60 7.59
C GLU A 663 19.17 -18.50 7.71
N ALA A 664 19.32 -17.40 6.97
CA ALA A 664 18.44 -16.25 6.99
C ALA A 664 17.72 -16.06 5.64
N ILE A 665 16.85 -17.00 5.27
CA ILE A 665 16.12 -17.01 4.01
C ILE A 665 14.61 -17.20 4.17
N LEU A 666 13.84 -16.61 3.26
CA LEU A 666 12.51 -17.08 2.90
C LEU A 666 12.65 -18.18 1.83
N LYS A 667 12.08 -19.34 2.10
CA LYS A 667 12.09 -20.47 1.17
C LYS A 667 11.28 -20.15 -0.09
N PRO A 668 11.60 -20.74 -1.26
CA PRO A 668 10.76 -20.59 -2.43
C PRO A 668 9.38 -21.20 -2.17
N TYR A 669 8.35 -20.59 -2.76
CA TYR A 669 6.98 -21.07 -2.60
C TYR A 669 6.16 -20.93 -3.88
N THR A 670 5.10 -21.76 -3.96
CA THR A 670 4.08 -21.68 -5.01
C THR A 670 2.71 -21.76 -4.36
N VAL A 671 1.83 -20.82 -4.72
CA VAL A 671 0.46 -20.72 -4.19
C VAL A 671 -0.52 -20.63 -5.35
N THR A 672 -1.60 -21.40 -5.29
CA THR A 672 -2.69 -21.37 -6.27
C THR A 672 -3.98 -20.95 -5.58
N ASN A 673 -4.64 -19.93 -6.13
CA ASN A 673 -5.93 -19.43 -5.68
C ASN A 673 -6.98 -19.67 -6.75
N VAL A 674 -8.21 -19.95 -6.35
CA VAL A 674 -9.37 -20.12 -7.25
C VAL A 674 -10.46 -19.15 -6.80
N THR A 675 -10.93 -18.32 -7.73
CA THR A 675 -12.07 -17.43 -7.47
C THR A 675 -13.16 -17.75 -8.48
N MET A 676 -14.39 -17.92 -8.00
CA MET A 676 -15.56 -18.24 -8.81
C MET A 676 -16.65 -17.21 -8.59
N HIS A 677 -17.33 -16.84 -9.68
CA HIS A 677 -18.49 -15.97 -9.68
C HIS A 677 -19.61 -16.61 -10.50
N TYR A 678 -20.84 -16.45 -10.04
CA TYR A 678 -22.00 -16.85 -10.81
C TYR A 678 -23.09 -15.79 -10.72
N THR A 679 -23.41 -15.18 -11.84
CA THR A 679 -24.51 -14.22 -11.94
C THR A 679 -25.80 -14.98 -12.24
N LEU A 680 -26.78 -14.89 -11.32
CA LEU A 680 -28.06 -15.58 -11.47
C LEU A 680 -28.81 -15.02 -12.66
N PRO A 681 -29.39 -15.88 -13.53
CA PRO A 681 -30.15 -15.47 -14.70
C PRO A 681 -31.57 -15.02 -14.31
N LEU A 682 -31.69 -13.90 -13.62
CA LEU A 682 -32.93 -13.34 -13.14
C LEU A 682 -33.57 -12.42 -14.20
N PRO A 683 -34.93 -12.26 -14.19
CA PRO A 683 -35.60 -11.31 -15.06
C PRO A 683 -35.06 -9.87 -14.87
N ALA A 684 -35.05 -9.06 -15.94
CA ALA A 684 -34.47 -7.71 -15.95
C ALA A 684 -35.06 -6.72 -14.90
N LYS A 685 -36.24 -7.00 -14.37
CA LYS A 685 -36.88 -6.21 -13.29
C LYS A 685 -36.37 -6.55 -11.89
N TRP A 686 -35.65 -7.63 -11.75
CA TRP A 686 -35.04 -8.06 -10.48
C TRP A 686 -33.64 -7.48 -10.32
N PRO A 687 -33.14 -7.34 -9.07
CA PRO A 687 -31.76 -6.98 -8.84
C PRO A 687 -30.81 -8.02 -9.46
N THR A 688 -29.67 -7.59 -9.91
CA THR A 688 -28.60 -8.52 -10.28
C THR A 688 -28.05 -9.16 -9.01
N ILE A 689 -28.08 -10.49 -8.93
CA ILE A 689 -27.50 -11.24 -7.82
C ILE A 689 -26.31 -12.03 -8.36
N GLN A 690 -25.16 -11.80 -7.76
CA GLN A 690 -23.92 -12.53 -8.07
C GLN A 690 -23.48 -13.31 -6.82
N LEU A 691 -23.30 -14.59 -6.96
CA LEU A 691 -22.68 -15.46 -5.97
C LEU A 691 -21.17 -15.46 -6.21
N MET A 692 -20.39 -15.54 -5.14
CA MET A 692 -18.94 -15.63 -5.21
C MET A 692 -18.39 -16.67 -4.23
N ALA A 693 -17.33 -17.34 -4.63
CA ALA A 693 -16.56 -18.25 -3.78
C ALA A 693 -15.08 -18.12 -4.11
N GLN A 694 -14.24 -18.17 -3.11
CA GLN A 694 -12.79 -18.11 -3.24
C GLN A 694 -12.14 -19.17 -2.36
N ALA A 695 -11.21 -19.93 -2.93
CA ALA A 695 -10.31 -20.82 -2.21
C ALA A 695 -8.88 -20.29 -2.40
N ASN A 696 -8.29 -19.79 -1.34
CA ASN A 696 -6.89 -19.37 -1.32
C ASN A 696 -6.01 -20.54 -0.93
N ASN A 697 -4.80 -20.58 -1.50
CA ASN A 697 -3.81 -21.61 -1.24
C ASN A 697 -4.40 -23.03 -1.37
N LEU A 698 -5.01 -23.29 -2.53
CA LEU A 698 -5.77 -24.52 -2.81
C LEU A 698 -4.99 -25.81 -2.50
N PHE A 699 -3.67 -25.82 -2.70
CA PHE A 699 -2.81 -26.98 -2.46
C PHE A 699 -2.21 -27.00 -1.05
N ASN A 700 -2.67 -26.12 -0.15
CA ASN A 700 -2.26 -26.07 1.26
C ASN A 700 -0.74 -25.95 1.45
N SER A 701 -0.07 -25.16 0.62
CA SER A 701 1.38 -24.93 0.71
C SER A 701 1.69 -24.19 2.02
N ALA A 702 2.64 -24.68 2.79
CA ALA A 702 3.20 -23.96 3.94
C ALA A 702 4.27 -22.99 3.45
N TYR A 703 4.05 -21.69 3.66
CA TYR A 703 4.99 -20.66 3.21
C TYR A 703 4.98 -19.43 4.11
N GLU A 704 6.04 -18.66 4.02
CA GLU A 704 6.26 -17.38 4.68
C GLU A 704 6.49 -16.32 3.60
N SER A 705 5.75 -15.21 3.69
CA SER A 705 5.85 -14.13 2.68
C SER A 705 6.77 -13.00 3.12
N ASN A 706 7.07 -12.92 4.41
CA ASN A 706 7.91 -11.90 5.02
C ASN A 706 8.65 -12.50 6.23
N GLY A 707 9.61 -11.76 6.77
CA GLY A 707 10.41 -12.15 7.91
C GLY A 707 11.47 -11.10 8.22
N GLY A 708 12.40 -11.44 9.03
CA GLY A 708 13.59 -10.65 9.32
C GLY A 708 14.67 -11.53 9.90
N ASN A 709 15.82 -10.95 10.20
CA ASN A 709 16.92 -11.64 10.82
C ASN A 709 17.69 -10.69 11.73
N TRP A 710 18.08 -11.17 12.89
CA TRP A 710 19.12 -10.57 13.70
C TRP A 710 20.39 -11.40 13.58
N MET A 711 21.55 -10.74 13.49
CA MET A 711 22.83 -11.40 13.33
C MET A 711 23.87 -10.74 14.23
N CYS A 712 24.70 -11.57 14.85
CA CYS A 712 25.91 -11.16 15.56
C CYS A 712 27.08 -12.08 15.18
N GLN A 713 28.28 -11.72 15.62
CA GLN A 713 29.47 -12.53 15.48
C GLN A 713 30.12 -12.72 16.85
N PHE A 714 30.61 -13.92 17.15
CA PHE A 714 31.40 -14.22 18.35
C PHE A 714 32.88 -13.87 18.11
N GLU A 715 33.64 -13.73 19.19
CA GLU A 715 35.08 -13.46 19.15
C GLU A 715 35.89 -14.50 18.36
N ASP A 716 35.41 -15.75 18.34
CA ASP A 716 36.02 -16.84 17.56
C ASP A 716 35.75 -16.75 16.04
N GLY A 717 35.01 -15.73 15.60
CA GLY A 717 34.64 -15.51 14.21
C GLY A 717 33.38 -16.22 13.75
N ASN A 718 32.75 -17.08 14.58
CA ASN A 718 31.48 -17.72 14.28
C ASN A 718 30.34 -16.69 14.26
N ARG A 719 29.43 -16.84 13.32
CA ARG A 719 28.24 -15.97 13.21
C ARG A 719 27.01 -16.70 13.71
N TYR A 720 26.16 -15.98 14.40
CA TYR A 720 24.87 -16.46 14.86
C TYR A 720 23.77 -15.70 14.12
N TYR A 721 22.79 -16.44 13.59
CA TYR A 721 21.62 -15.91 12.89
C TYR A 721 20.35 -16.29 13.66
N SER A 722 19.48 -15.33 13.88
CA SER A 722 18.19 -15.52 14.55
C SER A 722 17.05 -15.01 13.65
N PRO A 723 16.67 -15.79 12.63
CA PRO A 723 15.60 -15.39 11.72
C PRO A 723 14.23 -15.56 12.38
N TRP A 724 13.30 -14.65 12.02
CA TRP A 724 11.87 -14.76 12.33
C TRP A 724 11.05 -14.63 11.06
N TYR A 725 9.80 -15.12 11.10
CA TYR A 725 8.98 -15.33 9.92
C TYR A 725 7.53 -14.94 10.17
N TYR A 726 6.83 -14.54 9.10
CA TYR A 726 5.39 -14.32 9.09
C TYR A 726 4.71 -15.43 8.30
N ALA A 727 4.15 -16.41 9.03
CA ALA A 727 3.50 -17.57 8.45
C ALA A 727 2.19 -17.18 7.75
N GLN A 728 2.00 -17.66 6.55
CA GLN A 728 0.77 -17.46 5.79
C GLN A 728 -0.18 -18.64 5.96
N ALA A 729 -1.50 -18.35 5.83
CA ALA A 729 -2.54 -19.35 5.98
C ALA A 729 -2.41 -20.47 4.94
N GLY A 730 -2.66 -21.69 5.38
CA GLY A 730 -2.93 -22.82 4.50
C GLY A 730 -4.20 -22.61 3.67
N ILE A 731 -4.78 -23.70 3.15
CA ILE A 731 -6.05 -23.60 2.41
C ILE A 731 -7.10 -22.89 3.27
N ASN A 732 -7.72 -21.87 2.69
CA ASN A 732 -8.82 -21.15 3.34
C ASN A 732 -9.87 -20.75 2.29
N VAL A 733 -11.14 -20.72 2.72
CA VAL A 733 -12.28 -20.53 1.84
C VAL A 733 -13.14 -19.37 2.33
N HIS A 734 -13.56 -18.54 1.37
CA HIS A 734 -14.50 -17.45 1.56
C HIS A 734 -15.65 -17.59 0.54
N ALA A 735 -16.85 -17.26 0.93
CA ALA A 735 -18.00 -17.22 0.03
C ALA A 735 -18.87 -16.01 0.34
N GLY A 736 -19.64 -15.57 -0.65
CA GLY A 736 -20.48 -14.40 -0.46
C GLY A 736 -21.42 -14.16 -1.63
N PHE A 737 -22.10 -13.04 -1.55
CA PHE A 737 -22.99 -12.58 -2.61
C PHE A 737 -22.98 -11.06 -2.74
N VAL A 738 -23.30 -10.61 -3.93
CA VAL A 738 -23.54 -9.22 -4.28
C VAL A 738 -24.96 -9.09 -4.79
N VAL A 739 -25.68 -8.07 -4.31
CA VAL A 739 -27.00 -7.68 -4.84
C VAL A 739 -26.89 -6.24 -5.33
N GLN A 740 -27.30 -6.01 -6.57
CA GLN A 740 -27.21 -4.70 -7.20
C GLN A 740 -28.51 -4.35 -7.91
N TRP A 741 -29.04 -3.14 -7.64
CA TRP A 741 -30.21 -2.52 -8.26
C TRP A 741 -29.82 -1.41 -9.21
#